data_913226fb564f3c27553a5ae2e0baf915
#
_entry.id   913226fb564f3c27553a5ae2e0baf915
#
_cell.length_a   1.000
_cell.length_b   1.000
_cell.length_c   1.000
_cell.angle_alpha   90.00
_cell.angle_beta   90.00
_cell.angle_gamma   90.00
#
_symmetry.space_group_name_H-M   'P 1'
#
loop_
_entity.id
_entity.type
_entity.pdbx_description
1 polymer ?
#
loop_
_entity_poly.entity_id
_entity_poly.type
_entity_poly.pdbx_seq_one_letter_code
_entity_poly.pdbx_strand_id
1 'polypeptide(L)'
;MILTDIDRLTKQNANPRSIKMWKALQPLRSCLSFMNTGAHPDDETTTMLAALGLRDGIRLSQACANRGEGGQNAIGSEITLDLGVIRTCEMERAAEVINMSHYWLSETPEDTIFDFGFSKSGSETLEKWGEQRTLERFVLIIRRERPDIVCPTFLDISGQHGHHQAMTRSAFKAVLLAADPAAFSEQNLPIWQVKKVYLPAWSGAGDAYDDDAPPPPETVCVNSTGADPILGIDYAQIAQYSRSFHRTQGMGKWIEPGLPSVWPLNLAWSCDGIETHEKSIYDHLPKTLFELSEYAKCAELDTTLCKAQTALNQAISAWPDYTSIHKYLITALQNIAVAITNCPDASSAEILHRLSDKQRQISNALAIAKNINCRVTLSQYEARPGESLELTTDLNTPDCNVTAHVKLPDRWTVEKSENNTHKISIPSDEEPSDPYPDTWYPDRANAPLNVVLEWYEGDHLVSISIDPEERLHVLPTFSAALSQTDAVLNLANPVNIKVSLTQIYPKDSNCEFSSMQGWEISQNDNHFKLQPSTGLTEGMYTFNLLLDKNPTKSINRMNYSHIGTANRCVSSGVNVQVVNVVLPQGRIAYIGGGNDRTDFWLRKLGVDVESLTSEMVQNTELSEYDSILIGVFAFKTCPTLNSRLKDLHDWVLAGGNLVTLYHRPWDNWDPEATALAYLKIGKPSLRWRVTDESADVLHLEPNNQLLNTPNKITKSDWDNWDKERGLYFAERWDETYTPILEISDTNESPLRGALL
;
A
#
# COMPACT_ATOMS: atom_id res chain seq x y z
N MET A 1 0.05 -20.17 0.37
CA MET A 1 0.93 -21.36 0.61
C MET A 1 0.48 -21.99 1.92
N ILE A 2 0.30 -23.32 1.98
CA ILE A 2 -0.09 -23.98 3.24
C ILE A 2 1.04 -23.81 4.25
N LEU A 3 0.75 -23.27 5.44
CA LEU A 3 1.74 -23.08 6.48
C LEU A 3 2.32 -24.43 6.94
N THR A 4 3.62 -24.50 7.04
CA THR A 4 4.32 -25.67 7.62
C THR A 4 4.30 -25.59 9.16
N ASP A 5 4.64 -26.69 9.82
CA ASP A 5 4.78 -26.69 11.29
C ASP A 5 5.89 -25.74 11.74
N ILE A 6 6.96 -25.58 10.95
CA ILE A 6 8.03 -24.60 11.22
C ILE A 6 7.49 -23.17 11.18
N ASP A 7 6.64 -22.86 10.21
CA ASP A 7 6.02 -21.52 10.12
C ASP A 7 5.14 -21.24 11.34
N ARG A 8 4.34 -22.23 11.76
CA ARG A 8 3.50 -22.13 12.97
C ARG A 8 4.33 -21.93 14.24
N LEU A 9 5.40 -22.72 14.41
CA LEU A 9 6.32 -22.57 15.53
C LEU A 9 6.99 -21.20 15.54
N THR A 10 7.41 -20.71 14.37
CA THR A 10 8.01 -19.38 14.22
C THR A 10 7.04 -18.27 14.59
N LYS A 11 5.79 -18.33 14.10
CA LYS A 11 4.71 -17.38 14.45
C LYS A 11 4.41 -17.43 15.95
N GLN A 12 4.37 -18.62 16.55
CA GLN A 12 4.14 -18.76 18.00
C GLN A 12 5.26 -18.16 18.84
N ASN A 13 6.53 -18.39 18.45
CA ASN A 13 7.68 -17.82 19.15
C ASN A 13 7.76 -16.29 19.01
N ALA A 14 7.42 -15.75 17.86
CA ALA A 14 7.39 -14.32 17.64
C ALA A 14 6.30 -13.60 18.46
N ASN A 15 5.18 -14.28 18.71
CA ASN A 15 4.06 -13.70 19.47
C ASN A 15 3.47 -14.73 20.46
N PRO A 16 4.21 -15.07 21.55
CA PRO A 16 3.74 -16.02 22.56
C PRO A 16 2.53 -15.47 23.32
N ARG A 17 1.78 -16.36 23.98
CA ARG A 17 0.53 -16.04 24.68
C ARG A 17 0.67 -14.87 25.67
N SER A 18 1.79 -14.77 26.39
CA SER A 18 2.07 -13.67 27.33
C SER A 18 2.12 -12.31 26.62
N ILE A 19 2.79 -12.26 25.47
CA ILE A 19 2.87 -11.03 24.66
C ILE A 19 1.53 -10.72 24.01
N LYS A 20 0.81 -11.72 23.49
CA LYS A 20 -0.57 -11.54 22.99
C LYS A 20 -1.47 -10.93 24.06
N MET A 21 -1.42 -11.46 25.29
CA MET A 21 -2.18 -10.92 26.41
C MET A 21 -1.78 -9.47 26.71
N TRP A 22 -0.48 -9.18 26.81
CA TRP A 22 -0.01 -7.81 27.03
C TRP A 22 -0.55 -6.84 25.99
N LYS A 23 -0.43 -7.18 24.71
CA LYS A 23 -0.96 -6.37 23.61
C LYS A 23 -2.48 -6.20 23.67
N ALA A 24 -3.22 -7.24 23.98
CA ALA A 24 -4.69 -7.20 24.10
C ALA A 24 -5.19 -6.35 25.29
N LEU A 25 -4.38 -6.17 26.33
CA LEU A 25 -4.69 -5.33 27.47
C LEU A 25 -4.48 -3.83 27.20
N GLN A 26 -3.61 -3.45 26.24
CA GLN A 26 -3.30 -2.03 26.01
C GLN A 26 -4.52 -1.22 25.55
N PRO A 27 -5.35 -1.64 24.56
CA PRO A 27 -6.54 -0.90 24.16
C PRO A 27 -7.57 -0.67 25.27
N LEU A 28 -7.51 -1.42 26.35
CA LEU A 28 -8.41 -1.26 27.50
C LEU A 28 -8.11 -0.01 28.34
N ARG A 29 -6.96 0.64 28.14
CA ARG A 29 -6.54 1.84 28.89
C ARG A 29 -7.35 3.08 28.54
N SER A 30 -7.79 3.20 27.29
CA SER A 30 -8.43 4.42 26.79
C SER A 30 -9.69 4.11 25.98
N CYS A 31 -10.64 5.02 25.97
CA CYS A 31 -11.81 4.97 25.10
C CYS A 31 -11.75 6.03 23.97
N LEU A 32 -10.61 6.68 23.79
CA LEU A 32 -10.38 7.62 22.69
C LEU A 32 -9.95 6.92 21.41
N SER A 33 -10.18 7.63 20.30
CA SER A 33 -9.79 7.24 18.97
C SER A 33 -9.04 8.34 18.24
N PHE A 34 -7.99 7.95 17.51
CA PHE A 34 -7.13 8.85 16.75
C PHE A 34 -7.00 8.31 15.31
N MET A 35 -7.36 9.14 14.33
CA MET A 35 -7.21 8.83 12.92
C MET A 35 -6.07 9.65 12.34
N ASN A 36 -5.04 8.97 11.86
CA ASN A 36 -4.03 9.56 10.99
C ASN A 36 -4.51 9.50 9.54
N THR A 37 -4.14 10.45 8.69
CA THR A 37 -4.54 10.43 7.28
C THR A 37 -3.35 10.69 6.38
N GLY A 38 -3.24 9.89 5.32
CA GLY A 38 -2.17 9.96 4.32
C GLY A 38 -2.70 9.72 2.92
N ALA A 39 -1.88 9.99 1.92
CA ALA A 39 -2.21 9.73 0.53
C ALA A 39 -1.79 8.32 0.10
N HIS A 40 -0.66 7.83 0.60
CA HIS A 40 -0.03 6.58 0.20
C HIS A 40 0.24 5.67 1.40
N PRO A 41 0.38 4.36 1.19
CA PRO A 41 1.00 3.47 2.18
C PRO A 41 2.42 3.97 2.50
N ASP A 42 2.78 4.05 3.78
CA ASP A 42 4.01 4.60 4.37
C ASP A 42 3.95 6.06 4.86
N ASP A 43 2.85 6.74 4.60
CA ASP A 43 2.63 8.12 5.09
C ASP A 43 2.33 8.19 6.60
N GLU A 44 2.24 7.06 7.32
CA GLU A 44 1.90 7.07 8.73
C GLU A 44 2.98 7.76 9.57
N THR A 45 2.58 8.58 10.53
CA THR A 45 3.46 9.09 11.59
C THR A 45 3.73 7.98 12.63
N THR A 46 4.29 6.86 12.16
CA THR A 46 4.29 5.55 12.84
C THR A 46 4.86 5.59 14.25
N THR A 47 5.91 6.39 14.51
CA THR A 47 6.54 6.47 15.84
C THR A 47 5.61 7.11 16.87
N MET A 48 4.90 8.18 16.50
CA MET A 48 3.88 8.80 17.36
C MET A 48 2.74 7.82 17.60
N LEU A 49 2.24 7.18 16.53
CA LEU A 49 1.13 6.23 16.59
C LEU A 49 1.47 5.01 17.45
N ALA A 50 2.69 4.46 17.35
CA ALA A 50 3.11 3.33 18.19
C ALA A 50 3.02 3.66 19.69
N ALA A 51 3.44 4.86 20.12
CA ALA A 51 3.31 5.28 21.50
C ALA A 51 1.85 5.51 21.90
N LEU A 52 1.04 6.17 21.07
CA LEU A 52 -0.37 6.40 21.35
C LEU A 52 -1.17 5.08 21.48
N GLY A 53 -0.92 4.12 20.57
CA GLY A 53 -1.61 2.82 20.60
C GLY A 53 -1.11 1.87 21.66
N LEU A 54 0.20 1.63 21.73
CA LEU A 54 0.77 0.56 22.56
C LEU A 54 1.03 1.00 24.02
N ARG A 55 1.28 2.30 24.27
CA ARG A 55 1.50 2.84 25.60
C ARG A 55 0.20 3.40 26.20
N ASP A 56 -0.48 4.27 25.44
CA ASP A 56 -1.61 5.04 25.94
C ASP A 56 -2.94 4.33 25.71
N GLY A 57 -2.97 3.30 24.87
CA GLY A 57 -4.15 2.48 24.58
C GLY A 57 -5.19 3.17 23.70
N ILE A 58 -4.79 4.21 22.96
CA ILE A 58 -5.65 4.92 22.03
C ILE A 58 -5.98 3.99 20.84
N ARG A 59 -7.25 3.94 20.44
CA ARG A 59 -7.67 3.22 19.25
C ARG A 59 -7.19 3.98 18.02
N LEU A 60 -6.30 3.34 17.25
CA LEU A 60 -5.68 3.94 16.07
C LEU A 60 -6.40 3.54 14.79
N SER A 61 -6.49 4.47 13.87
CA SER A 61 -6.88 4.21 12.49
C SER A 61 -6.07 5.06 11.51
N GLN A 62 -5.87 4.52 10.31
CA GLN A 62 -5.30 5.23 9.16
C GLN A 62 -6.34 5.31 8.06
N ALA A 63 -6.58 6.51 7.54
CA ALA A 63 -7.32 6.70 6.29
C ALA A 63 -6.32 7.06 5.18
N CYS A 64 -6.17 6.17 4.18
CA CYS A 64 -5.24 6.33 3.08
C CYS A 64 -6.01 6.54 1.77
N ALA A 65 -5.56 7.48 0.91
CA ALA A 65 -6.28 7.77 -0.32
C ALA A 65 -6.22 6.61 -1.32
N ASN A 66 -5.02 6.21 -1.70
CA ASN A 66 -4.77 5.24 -2.76
C ASN A 66 -3.78 4.15 -2.30
N ARG A 67 -3.47 3.22 -3.19
CA ARG A 67 -2.61 2.08 -2.88
C ARG A 67 -1.14 2.30 -3.27
N GLY A 68 -0.79 3.51 -3.73
CA GLY A 68 0.56 3.82 -4.19
C GLY A 68 0.93 3.16 -5.52
N GLU A 69 -0.05 2.96 -6.39
CA GLU A 69 0.06 2.27 -7.68
C GLU A 69 1.03 2.97 -8.64
N GLY A 70 1.14 4.30 -8.53
CA GLY A 70 2.05 5.12 -9.35
C GLY A 70 3.48 5.18 -8.86
N GLY A 71 3.77 4.57 -7.70
CA GLY A 71 5.07 4.65 -7.06
C GLY A 71 6.13 3.73 -7.66
N GLN A 72 7.35 3.85 -7.13
CA GLN A 72 8.50 3.02 -7.48
C GLN A 72 8.50 1.72 -6.66
N ASN A 73 9.02 0.63 -7.24
CA ASN A 73 9.18 -0.66 -6.55
C ASN A 73 10.66 -0.94 -6.30
N ALA A 74 11.08 -0.94 -5.03
CA ALA A 74 12.48 -1.17 -4.65
C ALA A 74 12.87 -2.66 -4.57
N ILE A 75 11.90 -3.60 -4.70
CA ILE A 75 12.14 -5.04 -4.47
C ILE A 75 11.75 -5.94 -5.63
N GLY A 76 11.08 -5.40 -6.65
CA GLY A 76 10.60 -6.18 -7.78
C GLY A 76 10.32 -5.33 -9.01
N SER A 77 9.70 -5.95 -10.00
CA SER A 77 9.35 -5.33 -11.28
C SER A 77 7.86 -5.04 -11.44
N GLU A 78 7.05 -5.33 -10.43
CA GLU A 78 5.62 -5.05 -10.41
C GLU A 78 5.41 -3.54 -10.40
N ILE A 79 4.50 -3.09 -11.23
CA ILE A 79 4.13 -1.68 -11.41
C ILE A 79 2.61 -1.55 -11.40
N THR A 80 2.12 -0.35 -11.29
CA THR A 80 0.70 0.00 -11.37
C THR A 80 -0.15 -0.83 -10.39
N LEU A 81 -1.24 -1.40 -10.83
CA LEU A 81 -2.19 -2.13 -9.98
C LEU A 81 -1.58 -3.35 -9.27
N ASP A 82 -0.58 -4.03 -9.85
CA ASP A 82 0.12 -5.14 -9.17
C ASP A 82 0.94 -4.61 -7.98
N LEU A 83 1.60 -3.46 -8.14
CA LEU A 83 2.28 -2.77 -7.05
C LEU A 83 1.28 -2.33 -5.96
N GLY A 84 0.11 -1.83 -6.35
CA GLY A 84 -0.96 -1.46 -5.42
C GLY A 84 -1.43 -2.64 -4.56
N VAL A 85 -1.54 -3.84 -5.14
CA VAL A 85 -1.86 -5.08 -4.40
C VAL A 85 -0.78 -5.43 -3.38
N ILE A 86 0.50 -5.36 -3.78
CA ILE A 86 1.63 -5.62 -2.86
C ILE A 86 1.59 -4.61 -1.70
N ARG A 87 1.47 -3.32 -1.99
CA ARG A 87 1.43 -2.24 -0.99
C ARG A 87 0.22 -2.32 -0.07
N THR A 88 -0.91 -2.81 -0.57
CA THR A 88 -2.08 -3.12 0.28
C THR A 88 -1.72 -4.14 1.35
N CYS A 89 -1.08 -5.25 0.96
CA CYS A 89 -0.63 -6.26 1.91
C CYS A 89 0.48 -5.76 2.83
N GLU A 90 1.40 -4.93 2.33
CA GLU A 90 2.45 -4.28 3.15
C GLU A 90 1.83 -3.40 4.23
N MET A 91 0.81 -2.60 3.87
CA MET A 91 0.08 -1.74 4.81
C MET A 91 -0.65 -2.53 5.90
N GLU A 92 -1.32 -3.65 5.53
CA GLU A 92 -1.96 -4.54 6.50
C GLU A 92 -0.95 -5.07 7.54
N ARG A 93 0.24 -5.47 7.08
CA ARG A 93 1.31 -5.95 7.97
C ARG A 93 1.90 -4.86 8.84
N ALA A 94 2.11 -3.67 8.30
CA ALA A 94 2.59 -2.52 9.06
C ALA A 94 1.58 -2.12 10.15
N ALA A 95 0.29 -2.07 9.82
CA ALA A 95 -0.79 -1.76 10.73
C ALA A 95 -0.95 -2.80 11.86
N GLU A 96 -0.73 -4.09 11.58
CA GLU A 96 -0.75 -5.18 12.57
C GLU A 96 0.27 -4.94 13.69
N VAL A 97 1.46 -4.44 13.38
CA VAL A 97 2.54 -4.25 14.38
C VAL A 97 2.12 -3.28 15.47
N ILE A 98 1.45 -2.19 15.10
CA ILE A 98 1.06 -1.11 16.03
C ILE A 98 -0.43 -1.15 16.42
N ASN A 99 -1.12 -2.23 16.09
CA ASN A 99 -2.55 -2.45 16.40
C ASN A 99 -3.44 -1.33 15.86
N MET A 100 -3.27 -0.96 14.60
CA MET A 100 -3.97 0.11 13.90
C MET A 100 -4.95 -0.44 12.87
N SER A 101 -6.20 0.06 12.87
CA SER A 101 -7.15 -0.21 11.78
C SER A 101 -6.77 0.59 10.54
N HIS A 102 -7.08 0.06 9.36
CA HIS A 102 -6.78 0.73 8.11
C HIS A 102 -8.02 0.85 7.23
N TYR A 103 -8.17 2.00 6.57
CA TYR A 103 -9.25 2.33 5.66
C TYR A 103 -8.71 2.93 4.36
N TRP A 104 -9.29 2.52 3.24
CA TRP A 104 -8.95 3.03 1.93
C TRP A 104 -10.06 3.95 1.39
N LEU A 105 -9.70 5.10 0.81
CA LEU A 105 -10.65 5.90 0.06
C LEU A 105 -10.92 5.25 -1.30
N SER A 106 -9.89 4.74 -1.98
CA SER A 106 -10.05 3.96 -3.22
C SER A 106 -10.75 2.63 -2.94
N GLU A 107 -11.78 2.29 -3.74
CA GLU A 107 -12.57 1.06 -3.56
C GLU A 107 -12.14 -0.07 -4.48
N THR A 108 -11.86 0.25 -5.75
CA THR A 108 -11.58 -0.73 -6.79
C THR A 108 -10.30 -0.37 -7.54
N PRO A 109 -9.72 -1.31 -8.30
CA PRO A 109 -8.59 -1.00 -9.17
C PRO A 109 -8.86 0.09 -10.22
N GLU A 110 -10.11 0.31 -10.58
CA GLU A 110 -10.55 1.30 -11.57
C GLU A 110 -11.08 2.59 -10.92
N ASP A 111 -10.92 2.78 -9.60
CA ASP A 111 -11.34 4.00 -8.90
C ASP A 111 -10.56 5.22 -9.43
N THR A 112 -11.22 6.37 -9.49
CA THR A 112 -10.56 7.62 -9.83
C THR A 112 -9.57 8.09 -8.76
N ILE A 113 -9.74 7.62 -7.50
CA ILE A 113 -8.81 7.88 -6.41
C ILE A 113 -7.64 6.88 -6.52
N PHE A 114 -6.65 7.18 -7.34
CA PHE A 114 -5.48 6.34 -7.54
C PHE A 114 -4.20 7.17 -7.54
N ASP A 115 -3.06 6.51 -7.37
CA ASP A 115 -1.75 7.14 -7.49
C ASP A 115 -1.37 7.26 -8.97
N PHE A 116 -1.52 8.44 -9.53
CA PHE A 116 -1.16 8.73 -10.93
C PHE A 116 0.30 9.22 -11.10
N GLY A 117 1.13 9.01 -10.10
CA GLY A 117 2.50 9.51 -10.05
C GLY A 117 2.60 10.80 -9.25
N PHE A 118 3.62 11.60 -9.52
CA PHE A 118 3.86 12.80 -8.74
C PHE A 118 3.00 14.00 -9.21
N SER A 119 2.40 14.70 -8.27
CA SER A 119 1.71 15.98 -8.50
C SER A 119 2.33 17.07 -7.63
N LYS A 120 2.40 18.29 -8.13
CA LYS A 120 2.83 19.49 -7.41
C LYS A 120 1.67 20.27 -6.81
N SER A 121 0.42 19.87 -7.08
CA SER A 121 -0.79 20.63 -6.76
C SER A 121 -1.88 19.75 -6.16
N GLY A 122 -2.36 20.12 -4.97
CA GLY A 122 -3.55 19.49 -4.38
C GLY A 122 -4.82 19.76 -5.18
N SER A 123 -4.90 20.85 -5.92
CA SER A 123 -6.05 21.16 -6.79
C SER A 123 -6.08 20.26 -8.02
N GLU A 124 -4.94 20.03 -8.68
CA GLU A 124 -4.79 19.06 -9.76
C GLU A 124 -5.18 17.65 -9.28
N THR A 125 -4.69 17.26 -8.12
CA THR A 125 -5.00 15.95 -7.55
C THR A 125 -6.50 15.78 -7.33
N LEU A 126 -7.19 16.77 -6.73
CA LEU A 126 -8.64 16.70 -6.51
C LEU A 126 -9.44 16.74 -7.80
N GLU A 127 -8.93 17.39 -8.86
CA GLU A 127 -9.55 17.34 -10.18
C GLU A 127 -9.48 15.93 -10.77
N LYS A 128 -8.31 15.25 -10.71
CA LYS A 128 -8.12 13.88 -11.20
C LYS A 128 -8.87 12.84 -10.35
N TRP A 129 -8.84 12.95 -9.03
CA TRP A 129 -9.56 12.01 -8.14
C TRP A 129 -11.07 12.23 -8.12
N GLY A 130 -11.53 13.44 -8.43
CA GLY A 130 -12.90 13.89 -8.22
C GLY A 130 -13.13 14.34 -6.77
N GLU A 131 -13.19 15.66 -6.53
CA GLU A 131 -13.31 16.21 -5.17
C GLU A 131 -14.53 15.65 -4.43
N GLN A 132 -15.70 15.59 -5.08
CA GLN A 132 -16.93 15.05 -4.49
C GLN A 132 -16.78 13.58 -4.10
N ARG A 133 -16.14 12.76 -4.95
CA ARG A 133 -15.86 11.35 -4.69
C ARG A 133 -14.93 11.18 -3.50
N THR A 134 -13.86 11.97 -3.45
CA THR A 134 -12.90 11.95 -2.33
C THR A 134 -13.59 12.29 -1.01
N LEU A 135 -14.44 13.32 -0.99
CA LEU A 135 -15.19 13.71 0.20
C LEU A 135 -16.24 12.67 0.61
N GLU A 136 -16.97 12.09 -0.34
CA GLU A 136 -17.92 11.01 -0.09
C GLU A 136 -17.26 9.84 0.66
N ARG A 137 -16.12 9.37 0.16
CA ARG A 137 -15.37 8.27 0.75
C ARG A 137 -14.82 8.62 2.12
N PHE A 138 -14.26 9.82 2.27
CA PHE A 138 -13.69 10.24 3.52
C PHE A 138 -14.76 10.42 4.62
N VAL A 139 -15.90 11.02 4.29
CA VAL A 139 -17.05 11.15 5.21
C VAL A 139 -17.57 9.77 5.63
N LEU A 140 -17.68 8.83 4.69
CA LEU A 140 -18.05 7.45 4.97
C LEU A 140 -17.13 6.81 6.02
N ILE A 141 -15.81 6.96 5.86
CA ILE A 141 -14.80 6.44 6.79
C ILE A 141 -14.93 7.12 8.17
N ILE A 142 -15.06 8.44 8.23
CA ILE A 142 -15.22 9.17 9.50
C ILE A 142 -16.50 8.73 10.22
N ARG A 143 -17.62 8.56 9.54
CA ARG A 143 -18.88 8.11 10.14
C ARG A 143 -18.84 6.65 10.61
N ARG A 144 -18.09 5.77 9.93
CA ARG A 144 -17.86 4.37 10.34
C ARG A 144 -16.93 4.28 11.54
N GLU A 145 -15.77 4.93 11.45
CA GLU A 145 -14.70 4.83 12.44
C GLU A 145 -14.96 5.71 13.69
N ARG A 146 -15.62 6.85 13.54
CA ARG A 146 -15.92 7.82 14.60
C ARG A 146 -14.68 8.27 15.38
N PRO A 147 -13.66 8.84 14.71
CA PRO A 147 -12.47 9.32 15.40
C PRO A 147 -12.77 10.56 16.24
N ASP A 148 -12.17 10.62 17.45
CA ASP A 148 -12.18 11.83 18.26
C ASP A 148 -11.23 12.88 17.68
N ILE A 149 -10.07 12.42 17.24
CA ILE A 149 -8.99 13.24 16.71
C ILE A 149 -8.69 12.78 15.29
N VAL A 150 -8.55 13.75 14.38
CA VAL A 150 -8.03 13.55 13.02
C VAL A 150 -6.72 14.32 12.90
N CYS A 151 -5.69 13.68 12.35
CA CYS A 151 -4.37 14.28 12.15
C CYS A 151 -3.80 13.90 10.78
N PRO A 152 -3.86 14.80 9.79
CA PRO A 152 -3.10 14.63 8.56
C PRO A 152 -1.60 14.53 8.81
N THR A 153 -0.93 13.69 8.04
CA THR A 153 0.53 13.52 8.17
C THR A 153 1.31 14.69 7.61
N PHE A 154 0.77 15.36 6.59
CA PHE A 154 1.44 16.46 5.87
C PHE A 154 0.61 17.74 5.90
N LEU A 155 1.21 18.83 5.42
CA LEU A 155 0.59 20.13 5.33
C LEU A 155 0.02 20.38 3.92
N ASP A 156 -1.07 21.17 3.82
CA ASP A 156 -1.59 21.67 2.54
C ASP A 156 -0.87 23.00 2.21
N ILE A 157 0.38 22.91 1.82
CA ILE A 157 1.22 24.06 1.45
C ILE A 157 1.97 23.77 0.15
N SER A 158 2.31 24.84 -0.57
CA SER A 158 3.18 24.75 -1.74
C SER A 158 4.54 24.16 -1.36
N GLY A 159 5.09 23.33 -2.23
CA GLY A 159 6.33 22.60 -1.95
C GLY A 159 6.11 21.16 -1.46
N GLN A 160 4.90 20.82 -1.02
CA GLN A 160 4.50 19.45 -0.73
C GLN A 160 3.97 18.73 -1.97
N HIS A 161 3.97 17.37 -1.92
CA HIS A 161 3.32 16.55 -2.93
C HIS A 161 1.82 16.88 -3.03
N GLY A 162 1.29 16.99 -4.26
CA GLY A 162 -0.12 17.33 -4.48
C GLY A 162 -1.11 16.38 -3.84
N HIS A 163 -0.82 15.07 -3.82
CA HIS A 163 -1.63 14.07 -3.13
C HIS A 163 -1.72 14.33 -1.62
N HIS A 164 -0.60 14.71 -0.97
CA HIS A 164 -0.58 15.07 0.45
C HIS A 164 -1.40 16.34 0.72
N GLN A 165 -1.24 17.37 -0.13
CA GLN A 165 -2.04 18.60 -0.05
C GLN A 165 -3.54 18.28 -0.17
N ALA A 166 -3.92 17.45 -1.15
CA ALA A 166 -5.30 17.04 -1.42
C ALA A 166 -5.91 16.32 -0.21
N MET A 167 -5.17 15.39 0.40
CA MET A 167 -5.65 14.65 1.58
C MET A 167 -5.84 15.56 2.78
N THR A 168 -4.91 16.46 3.06
CA THR A 168 -5.02 17.41 4.18
C THR A 168 -6.21 18.34 3.98
N ARG A 169 -6.36 18.93 2.78
CA ARG A 169 -7.50 19.79 2.41
C ARG A 169 -8.83 19.06 2.54
N SER A 170 -8.89 17.80 2.07
CA SER A 170 -10.08 16.96 2.14
C SER A 170 -10.43 16.56 3.57
N ALA A 171 -9.43 16.33 4.44
CA ALA A 171 -9.66 15.99 5.84
C ALA A 171 -10.44 17.09 6.57
N PHE A 172 -10.07 18.36 6.41
CA PHE A 172 -10.80 19.48 7.02
C PHE A 172 -12.25 19.57 6.54
N LYS A 173 -12.48 19.43 5.22
CA LYS A 173 -13.84 19.46 4.66
C LYS A 173 -14.66 18.25 5.14
N ALA A 174 -14.07 17.06 5.13
CA ALA A 174 -14.73 15.81 5.53
C ALA A 174 -15.13 15.82 7.01
N VAL A 175 -14.30 16.38 7.89
CA VAL A 175 -14.62 16.52 9.33
C VAL A 175 -15.90 17.35 9.54
N LEU A 176 -16.06 18.43 8.80
CA LEU A 176 -17.26 19.26 8.88
C LEU A 176 -18.50 18.57 8.27
N LEU A 177 -18.33 17.95 7.10
CA LEU A 177 -19.40 17.25 6.38
C LEU A 177 -19.85 15.98 7.11
N ALA A 178 -18.99 15.29 7.84
CA ALA A 178 -19.35 14.10 8.62
C ALA A 178 -20.35 14.42 9.74
N ALA A 179 -20.35 15.64 10.26
CA ALA A 179 -21.27 16.14 11.27
C ALA A 179 -22.57 16.74 10.68
N ASP A 180 -22.60 16.97 9.38
CA ASP A 180 -23.79 17.52 8.70
C ASP A 180 -24.75 16.41 8.27
N PRO A 181 -25.99 16.34 8.79
CA PRO A 181 -26.96 15.32 8.41
C PRO A 181 -27.45 15.44 6.96
N ALA A 182 -27.27 16.60 6.32
CA ALA A 182 -27.64 16.81 4.93
C ALA A 182 -26.56 16.30 3.95
N ALA A 183 -25.31 16.22 4.40
CA ALA A 183 -24.21 15.75 3.56
C ALA A 183 -24.21 14.24 3.45
N PHE A 184 -24.20 13.70 2.21
CA PHE A 184 -24.10 12.25 1.94
C PHE A 184 -25.12 11.42 2.75
N SER A 185 -26.35 11.86 2.81
CA SER A 185 -27.44 11.20 3.56
C SER A 185 -27.73 9.77 3.06
N GLU A 186 -27.43 9.48 1.79
CA GLU A 186 -27.55 8.15 1.17
C GLU A 186 -26.65 7.09 1.81
N GLN A 187 -25.62 7.46 2.55
CA GLN A 187 -24.77 6.53 3.29
C GLN A 187 -25.50 5.79 4.41
N ASN A 188 -26.66 6.30 4.87
CA ASN A 188 -27.47 5.74 5.95
C ASN A 188 -26.67 5.45 7.25
N LEU A 189 -25.68 6.26 7.53
CA LEU A 189 -24.87 6.19 8.74
C LEU A 189 -25.19 7.36 9.67
N PRO A 190 -25.13 7.14 11.00
CA PRO A 190 -25.19 8.24 11.95
C PRO A 190 -24.09 9.25 11.71
N ILE A 191 -24.42 10.53 11.81
CA ILE A 191 -23.41 11.61 11.74
C ILE A 191 -22.40 11.46 12.88
N TRP A 192 -21.19 11.97 12.64
CA TRP A 192 -20.15 12.00 13.65
C TRP A 192 -19.45 13.37 13.71
N GLN A 193 -19.39 13.92 14.92
CA GLN A 193 -18.64 15.14 15.20
C GLN A 193 -17.23 14.78 15.66
N VAL A 194 -16.23 14.91 14.79
CA VAL A 194 -14.81 14.88 15.20
C VAL A 194 -14.58 16.02 16.21
N LYS A 195 -13.76 15.81 17.21
CA LYS A 195 -13.57 16.78 18.29
C LYS A 195 -12.41 17.73 18.00
N LYS A 196 -11.30 17.20 17.45
CA LYS A 196 -10.10 17.96 17.17
C LYS A 196 -9.46 17.57 15.84
N VAL A 197 -8.88 18.54 15.15
CA VAL A 197 -7.99 18.33 14.01
C VAL A 197 -6.64 18.95 14.34
N TYR A 198 -5.60 18.11 14.34
CA TYR A 198 -4.22 18.54 14.48
C TYR A 198 -3.52 18.54 13.13
N LEU A 199 -2.59 19.47 12.97
CA LEU A 199 -1.59 19.46 11.91
C LEU A 199 -0.20 19.21 12.47
N PRO A 200 0.73 18.62 11.70
CA PRO A 200 2.13 18.56 12.09
C PRO A 200 2.72 19.97 12.26
N ALA A 201 3.37 20.23 13.40
CA ALA A 201 4.11 21.47 13.66
C ALA A 201 5.60 21.28 13.34
N TRP A 202 5.90 20.47 12.34
CA TRP A 202 7.21 20.26 11.75
C TRP A 202 7.12 20.26 10.23
N SER A 203 8.24 20.57 9.55
CA SER A 203 8.33 20.37 8.11
C SER A 203 8.53 18.87 7.82
N GLY A 204 7.65 18.29 7.00
CA GLY A 204 7.73 16.92 6.54
C GLY A 204 8.51 16.74 5.24
N ALA A 205 9.15 17.82 4.75
CA ALA A 205 9.71 17.86 3.42
C ALA A 205 10.80 16.81 3.15
N GLY A 206 11.71 16.61 4.07
CA GLY A 206 12.88 15.77 3.83
C GLY A 206 13.64 16.23 2.58
N ASP A 207 14.30 15.28 1.89
CA ASP A 207 15.07 15.58 0.66
C ASP A 207 14.19 15.58 -0.62
N ALA A 208 12.92 15.19 -0.53
CA ALA A 208 12.03 15.03 -1.69
C ALA A 208 11.19 16.28 -1.96
N TYR A 209 10.86 17.04 -0.91
CA TYR A 209 9.95 18.19 -0.93
C TYR A 209 10.69 19.46 -0.51
N ASP A 210 10.07 20.60 -0.73
CA ASP A 210 10.62 21.92 -0.42
C ASP A 210 9.47 22.83 0.04
N ASP A 211 9.09 22.67 1.32
CA ASP A 211 7.99 23.43 1.91
C ASP A 211 8.23 24.95 1.80
N ASP A 212 7.37 25.64 1.06
CA ASP A 212 7.50 27.09 0.82
C ASP A 212 7.06 27.94 2.02
N ALA A 213 6.46 27.31 3.04
CA ALA A 213 6.02 27.97 4.26
C ALA A 213 6.55 27.25 5.51
N PRO A 214 6.83 27.97 6.60
CA PRO A 214 7.16 27.35 7.86
C PRO A 214 5.97 26.51 8.39
N PRO A 215 6.22 25.47 9.19
CA PRO A 215 5.14 24.74 9.85
C PRO A 215 4.34 25.64 10.79
N PRO A 216 3.07 25.29 11.08
CA PRO A 216 2.27 26.04 12.04
C PRO A 216 2.89 25.98 13.45
N PRO A 217 2.60 26.96 14.33
CA PRO A 217 3.15 26.97 15.68
C PRO A 217 2.66 25.77 16.50
N GLU A 218 3.54 25.22 17.33
CA GLU A 218 3.19 24.15 18.26
C GLU A 218 2.15 24.64 19.30
N THR A 219 1.09 23.85 19.50
CA THR A 219 0.14 24.01 20.61
C THR A 219 0.27 22.92 21.65
N VAL A 220 0.73 21.73 21.25
CA VAL A 220 0.92 20.55 22.09
C VAL A 220 2.03 19.68 21.51
N CYS A 221 2.70 18.93 22.37
CA CYS A 221 3.71 17.96 21.97
C CYS A 221 3.35 16.55 22.43
N VAL A 222 3.37 15.59 21.53
CA VAL A 222 3.26 14.16 21.85
C VAL A 222 4.66 13.59 22.07
N ASN A 223 4.94 13.22 23.32
CA ASN A 223 6.19 12.56 23.66
C ASN A 223 6.03 11.05 23.43
N SER A 224 6.76 10.48 22.47
CA SER A 224 6.83 9.05 22.18
C SER A 224 8.14 8.39 22.63
N THR A 225 8.94 9.10 23.42
CA THR A 225 10.18 8.57 24.02
C THR A 225 9.87 7.42 24.99
N GLY A 226 10.75 6.43 25.02
CA GLY A 226 10.70 5.30 25.93
C GLY A 226 10.35 3.99 25.27
N ALA A 227 10.41 2.92 26.06
CA ALA A 227 10.23 1.54 25.62
C ALA A 227 8.94 0.95 26.16
N ASP A 228 8.38 -0.03 25.44
CA ASP A 228 7.35 -0.91 25.99
C ASP A 228 7.95 -1.68 27.18
N PRO A 229 7.32 -1.61 28.37
CA PRO A 229 7.89 -2.15 29.60
C PRO A 229 8.03 -3.68 29.61
N ILE A 230 7.32 -4.38 28.73
CA ILE A 230 7.35 -5.84 28.66
C ILE A 230 8.23 -6.31 27.51
N LEU A 231 8.17 -5.65 26.36
CA LEU A 231 9.02 -5.98 25.21
C LEU A 231 10.46 -5.48 25.41
N GLY A 232 10.66 -4.42 26.18
CA GLY A 232 11.97 -3.77 26.35
C GLY A 232 12.47 -3.09 25.07
N ILE A 233 11.57 -2.79 24.12
CA ILE A 233 11.88 -2.20 22.81
C ILE A 233 11.26 -0.81 22.77
N ASP A 234 12.03 0.18 22.32
CA ASP A 234 11.54 1.56 22.18
C ASP A 234 10.39 1.65 21.18
N TYR A 235 9.39 2.51 21.45
CA TYR A 235 8.27 2.73 20.54
C TYR A 235 8.77 3.17 19.16
N ALA A 236 9.84 3.93 19.08
CA ALA A 236 10.47 4.31 17.82
C ALA A 236 11.05 3.09 17.06
N GLN A 237 11.64 2.11 17.75
CA GLN A 237 12.10 0.86 17.12
C GLN A 237 10.95 -0.02 16.68
N ILE A 238 9.87 -0.12 17.48
CA ILE A 238 8.64 -0.82 17.09
C ILE A 238 8.05 -0.18 15.81
N ALA A 239 8.05 1.14 15.74
CA ALA A 239 7.61 1.87 14.55
C ALA A 239 8.48 1.56 13.34
N GLN A 240 9.81 1.51 13.49
CA GLN A 240 10.69 1.13 12.38
C GLN A 240 10.47 -0.33 11.93
N TYR A 241 10.14 -1.23 12.87
CA TYR A 241 9.74 -2.59 12.50
C TYR A 241 8.43 -2.60 11.72
N SER A 242 7.41 -1.81 12.11
CA SER A 242 6.20 -1.61 11.33
C SER A 242 6.51 -1.09 9.92
N ARG A 243 7.27 0.01 9.82
CA ARG A 243 7.68 0.59 8.52
C ARG A 243 8.47 -0.37 7.66
N SER A 244 9.18 -1.34 8.25
CA SER A 244 9.99 -2.31 7.50
C SER A 244 9.16 -3.27 6.63
N PHE A 245 7.84 -3.28 6.78
CA PHE A 245 6.94 -4.00 5.88
C PHE A 245 6.72 -3.26 4.55
N HIS A 246 6.87 -1.94 4.49
CA HIS A 246 6.83 -1.15 3.24
C HIS A 246 8.11 -1.32 2.42
N ARG A 247 8.42 -2.57 2.05
CA ARG A 247 9.65 -2.93 1.35
C ARG A 247 9.73 -2.39 -0.06
N THR A 248 8.59 -2.32 -0.74
CA THR A 248 8.50 -1.71 -2.08
C THR A 248 8.93 -0.25 -2.07
N GLN A 249 8.87 0.42 -0.92
CA GLN A 249 9.25 1.82 -0.72
C GLN A 249 10.60 1.97 -0.02
N GLY A 250 11.26 0.84 0.34
CA GLY A 250 12.57 0.84 0.98
C GLY A 250 12.57 1.39 2.40
N MET A 251 11.45 1.27 3.10
CA MET A 251 11.29 1.78 4.47
C MET A 251 11.84 0.82 5.53
N GLY A 252 11.87 1.29 6.78
CA GLY A 252 12.41 0.56 7.93
C GLY A 252 13.92 0.72 8.04
N LYS A 253 14.35 1.54 9.00
CA LYS A 253 15.76 1.79 9.26
C LYS A 253 16.11 1.41 10.70
N TRP A 254 17.33 0.95 10.91
CA TRP A 254 17.85 0.81 12.28
C TRP A 254 17.95 2.19 12.92
N ILE A 255 17.46 2.31 14.14
CA ILE A 255 17.67 3.46 15.02
C ILE A 255 18.20 2.99 16.36
N GLU A 256 19.09 3.77 16.95
CA GLU A 256 19.65 3.46 18.26
C GLU A 256 18.58 3.61 19.35
N PRO A 257 18.54 2.69 20.33
CA PRO A 257 17.60 2.79 21.45
C PRO A 257 17.92 3.99 22.36
N GLY A 258 16.91 4.46 23.09
CA GLY A 258 17.05 5.53 24.08
C GLY A 258 17.10 6.94 23.49
N LEU A 259 16.89 7.11 22.18
CA LEU A 259 16.85 8.44 21.59
C LEU A 259 15.51 9.14 21.93
N PRO A 260 15.55 10.45 22.23
CA PRO A 260 14.32 11.24 22.40
C PRO A 260 13.47 11.23 21.12
N SER A 261 12.17 11.09 21.28
CA SER A 261 11.21 11.14 20.19
C SER A 261 9.99 11.95 20.62
N VAL A 262 9.84 13.12 20.01
CA VAL A 262 8.78 14.09 20.31
C VAL A 262 8.16 14.60 19.04
N TRP A 263 6.85 14.83 19.07
CA TRP A 263 6.04 15.18 17.91
C TRP A 263 5.23 16.43 18.23
N PRO A 264 5.71 17.62 17.85
CA PRO A 264 4.98 18.86 18.04
C PRO A 264 3.76 18.87 17.09
N LEU A 265 2.60 19.26 17.62
CA LEU A 265 1.35 19.36 16.88
C LEU A 265 0.74 20.76 17.04
N ASN A 266 0.00 21.17 16.04
CA ASN A 266 -0.80 22.39 16.05
C ASN A 266 -2.29 22.02 16.09
N LEU A 267 -3.04 22.50 17.07
CA LEU A 267 -4.50 22.39 17.08
C LEU A 267 -5.07 23.34 16.03
N ALA A 268 -5.33 22.84 14.85
CA ALA A 268 -5.80 23.64 13.72
C ALA A 268 -7.31 23.85 13.74
N TRP A 269 -8.06 22.93 14.37
CA TRP A 269 -9.50 23.04 14.54
C TRP A 269 -10.00 22.24 15.72
N SER A 270 -11.02 22.73 16.40
CA SER A 270 -11.74 22.04 17.46
C SER A 270 -13.22 22.45 17.47
N CYS A 271 -14.10 21.51 17.82
CA CYS A 271 -15.53 21.79 17.97
C CYS A 271 -15.83 22.74 19.16
N ASP A 272 -14.94 22.83 20.14
CA ASP A 272 -15.07 23.66 21.34
C ASP A 272 -14.28 24.97 21.28
N GLY A 273 -13.60 25.21 20.15
CA GLY A 273 -12.73 26.37 19.94
C GLY A 273 -11.25 26.02 20.03
N ILE A 274 -10.39 26.95 19.57
CA ILE A 274 -8.94 26.72 19.47
C ILE A 274 -8.25 27.28 20.73
N GLU A 275 -7.46 26.42 21.38
CA GLU A 275 -6.54 26.81 22.46
C GLU A 275 -5.12 26.95 21.88
N THR A 276 -4.38 27.94 22.34
CA THR A 276 -3.00 28.20 21.89
C THR A 276 -1.98 27.27 22.55
N HIS A 277 -2.32 26.71 23.73
CA HIS A 277 -1.50 25.76 24.45
C HIS A 277 -2.37 24.72 25.16
N GLU A 278 -2.12 23.46 24.85
CA GLU A 278 -2.74 22.32 25.50
C GLU A 278 -1.68 21.56 26.32
N LYS A 279 -2.08 20.94 27.42
CA LYS A 279 -1.18 20.05 28.20
C LYS A 279 -1.02 18.71 27.52
N SER A 280 -2.05 18.27 26.81
CA SER A 280 -2.12 16.99 26.14
C SER A 280 -3.15 17.04 25.01
N ILE A 281 -2.99 16.22 23.99
CA ILE A 281 -4.01 15.99 22.95
C ILE A 281 -5.32 15.47 23.54
N TYR A 282 -5.30 14.99 24.78
CA TYR A 282 -6.49 14.46 25.50
C TYR A 282 -7.30 15.55 26.23
N ASP A 283 -6.80 16.76 26.30
CA ASP A 283 -7.50 17.84 27.02
C ASP A 283 -8.93 18.00 26.46
N HIS A 284 -9.91 18.12 27.37
CA HIS A 284 -11.35 18.17 27.08
C HIS A 284 -11.95 16.93 26.39
N LEU A 285 -11.24 15.79 26.38
CA LEU A 285 -11.73 14.53 25.83
C LEU A 285 -11.78 13.43 26.90
N PRO A 286 -12.75 12.48 26.82
CA PRO A 286 -12.88 11.41 27.79
C PRO A 286 -11.84 10.32 27.51
N LYS A 287 -10.65 10.42 28.09
CA LYS A 287 -9.59 9.43 27.88
C LYS A 287 -9.99 8.04 28.35
N THR A 288 -10.71 7.97 29.48
CA THR A 288 -11.13 6.73 30.13
C THR A 288 -12.63 6.71 30.36
N LEU A 289 -13.17 5.55 30.77
CA LEU A 289 -14.57 5.43 31.15
C LEU A 289 -14.92 6.23 32.42
N PHE A 290 -13.92 6.63 33.25
CA PHE A 290 -14.13 7.52 34.37
C PHE A 290 -14.68 8.89 33.98
N GLU A 291 -14.19 9.42 32.85
CA GLU A 291 -14.54 10.76 32.38
C GLU A 291 -15.75 10.74 31.43
N LEU A 292 -16.12 9.55 30.92
CA LEU A 292 -17.10 9.42 29.85
C LEU A 292 -18.50 9.84 30.28
N SER A 293 -18.91 9.58 31.51
CA SER A 293 -20.24 9.93 32.02
C SER A 293 -20.41 11.46 32.11
N GLU A 294 -19.40 12.17 32.62
CA GLU A 294 -19.36 13.63 32.68
C GLU A 294 -19.33 14.25 31.29
N TYR A 295 -18.43 13.75 30.43
CA TYR A 295 -18.28 14.21 29.04
C TYR A 295 -19.58 14.07 28.25
N ALA A 296 -20.25 12.93 28.35
CA ALA A 296 -21.52 12.66 27.66
C ALA A 296 -22.75 13.21 28.42
N LYS A 297 -22.54 13.91 29.55
CA LYS A 297 -23.60 14.46 30.39
C LYS A 297 -24.62 13.41 30.84
N CYS A 298 -24.14 12.23 31.24
CA CYS A 298 -24.94 11.05 31.59
C CYS A 298 -24.57 10.56 33.00
N ALA A 299 -25.01 11.28 34.04
CA ALA A 299 -24.70 10.97 35.42
C ALA A 299 -25.25 9.60 35.88
N GLU A 300 -26.28 9.08 35.22
CA GLU A 300 -26.90 7.78 35.52
C GLU A 300 -25.91 6.61 35.32
N LEU A 301 -24.96 6.75 34.43
CA LEU A 301 -23.95 5.72 34.13
C LEU A 301 -22.65 5.86 34.92
N ASP A 302 -22.46 6.95 35.68
CA ASP A 302 -21.21 7.26 36.37
C ASP A 302 -20.69 6.09 37.22
N THR A 303 -21.48 5.61 38.14
CA THR A 303 -21.11 4.49 39.04
C THR A 303 -20.74 3.23 38.25
N THR A 304 -21.46 2.94 37.17
CA THR A 304 -21.28 1.73 36.38
C THR A 304 -20.01 1.82 35.56
N LEU A 305 -19.77 2.97 34.93
CA LEU A 305 -18.57 3.22 34.14
C LEU A 305 -17.31 3.28 35.02
N CYS A 306 -17.40 3.87 36.19
CA CYS A 306 -16.32 3.85 37.21
C CYS A 306 -15.95 2.43 37.64
N LYS A 307 -16.94 1.56 37.90
CA LYS A 307 -16.67 0.15 38.21
C LYS A 307 -16.04 -0.59 37.05
N ALA A 308 -16.50 -0.35 35.83
CA ALA A 308 -15.92 -0.93 34.61
C ALA A 308 -14.45 -0.55 34.49
N GLN A 309 -14.12 0.76 34.51
CA GLN A 309 -12.74 1.23 34.40
C GLN A 309 -11.84 0.72 35.53
N THR A 310 -12.33 0.69 36.74
CA THR A 310 -11.57 0.13 37.86
C THR A 310 -11.21 -1.33 37.64
N ALA A 311 -12.13 -2.13 37.13
CA ALA A 311 -11.90 -3.53 36.80
C ALA A 311 -10.90 -3.67 35.60
N LEU A 312 -11.01 -2.82 34.59
CA LEU A 312 -10.04 -2.81 33.50
C LEU A 312 -8.63 -2.48 33.98
N ASN A 313 -8.47 -1.48 34.83
CA ASN A 313 -7.17 -1.12 35.41
C ASN A 313 -6.59 -2.26 36.25
N GLN A 314 -7.44 -2.98 37.02
CA GLN A 314 -7.04 -4.17 37.77
C GLN A 314 -6.62 -5.31 36.84
N ALA A 315 -7.32 -5.54 35.73
CA ALA A 315 -6.94 -6.54 34.74
C ALA A 315 -5.56 -6.25 34.12
N ILE A 316 -5.30 -5.00 33.74
CA ILE A 316 -4.01 -4.58 33.20
C ILE A 316 -2.89 -4.78 34.22
N SER A 317 -3.13 -4.38 35.48
CA SER A 317 -2.14 -4.47 36.54
C SER A 317 -1.89 -5.92 37.02
N ALA A 318 -2.81 -6.84 36.73
CA ALA A 318 -2.67 -8.24 37.09
C ALA A 318 -1.76 -9.04 36.16
N TRP A 319 -1.34 -8.46 35.01
CA TRP A 319 -0.41 -9.15 34.09
C TRP A 319 0.84 -9.62 34.85
N PRO A 320 1.32 -10.86 34.69
CA PRO A 320 0.89 -11.91 33.75
C PRO A 320 -0.05 -12.98 34.38
N ASP A 321 -0.76 -12.70 35.45
CA ASP A 321 -1.69 -13.65 36.11
C ASP A 321 -3.03 -13.75 35.34
N TYR A 322 -3.15 -14.74 34.47
CA TYR A 322 -4.34 -14.97 33.66
C TYR A 322 -5.62 -15.17 34.45
N THR A 323 -5.54 -15.78 35.66
CA THR A 323 -6.70 -16.01 36.49
C THR A 323 -7.27 -14.71 37.04
N SER A 324 -6.42 -13.85 37.55
CA SER A 324 -6.83 -12.52 38.05
C SER A 324 -7.28 -11.64 36.86
N ILE A 325 -6.58 -11.64 35.71
CA ILE A 325 -7.00 -10.93 34.51
C ILE A 325 -8.42 -11.35 34.11
N HIS A 326 -8.69 -12.67 33.98
CA HIS A 326 -10.00 -13.18 33.61
C HIS A 326 -11.09 -12.69 34.56
N LYS A 327 -10.88 -12.80 35.88
CA LYS A 327 -11.82 -12.33 36.89
C LYS A 327 -12.18 -10.84 36.70
N TYR A 328 -11.17 -9.99 36.50
CA TYR A 328 -11.42 -8.56 36.38
C TYR A 328 -12.05 -8.19 35.03
N LEU A 329 -11.71 -8.89 33.96
CA LEU A 329 -12.35 -8.70 32.67
C LEU A 329 -13.84 -9.06 32.68
N ILE A 330 -14.23 -10.13 33.36
CA ILE A 330 -15.66 -10.45 33.55
C ILE A 330 -16.36 -9.32 34.31
N THR A 331 -15.76 -8.81 35.37
CA THR A 331 -16.35 -7.70 36.14
C THR A 331 -16.53 -6.46 35.26
N ALA A 332 -15.54 -6.15 34.39
CA ALA A 332 -15.64 -5.05 33.44
C ALA A 332 -16.75 -5.30 32.41
N LEU A 333 -16.81 -6.49 31.81
CA LEU A 333 -17.82 -6.88 30.83
C LEU A 333 -19.25 -6.72 31.39
N GLN A 334 -19.50 -7.20 32.61
CA GLN A 334 -20.79 -7.10 33.30
C GLN A 334 -21.22 -5.63 33.45
N ASN A 335 -20.31 -4.76 33.92
CA ASN A 335 -20.62 -3.34 34.09
C ASN A 335 -20.82 -2.63 32.75
N ILE A 336 -20.05 -2.97 31.72
CA ILE A 336 -20.24 -2.44 30.38
C ILE A 336 -21.57 -2.86 29.77
N ALA A 337 -21.96 -4.11 29.91
CA ALA A 337 -23.29 -4.60 29.48
C ALA A 337 -24.44 -3.86 30.17
N VAL A 338 -24.33 -3.63 31.49
CA VAL A 338 -25.30 -2.81 32.25
C VAL A 338 -25.33 -1.38 31.74
N ALA A 339 -24.16 -0.78 31.46
CA ALA A 339 -24.08 0.58 30.90
C ALA A 339 -24.69 0.70 29.50
N ILE A 340 -24.47 -0.29 28.62
CA ILE A 340 -25.10 -0.35 27.30
C ILE A 340 -26.63 -0.42 27.43
N THR A 341 -27.14 -1.30 28.29
CA THR A 341 -28.59 -1.49 28.46
C THR A 341 -29.28 -0.25 29.01
N ASN A 342 -28.63 0.48 29.94
CA ASN A 342 -29.18 1.64 30.59
C ASN A 342 -28.76 2.98 29.96
N CYS A 343 -28.12 2.97 28.81
CA CYS A 343 -27.67 4.19 28.15
C CYS A 343 -28.87 5.00 27.63
N PRO A 344 -29.06 6.26 28.06
CA PRO A 344 -30.13 7.10 27.54
C PRO A 344 -29.89 7.45 26.07
N ASP A 345 -30.98 7.55 25.29
CA ASP A 345 -30.91 7.89 23.86
C ASP A 345 -30.15 9.18 23.59
N ALA A 346 -30.32 10.19 24.45
CA ALA A 346 -29.64 11.49 24.31
C ALA A 346 -28.11 11.41 24.40
N SER A 347 -27.54 10.39 25.08
CA SER A 347 -26.10 10.19 25.24
C SER A 347 -25.57 9.03 24.40
N SER A 348 -26.44 8.32 23.68
CA SER A 348 -26.12 7.08 22.97
C SER A 348 -25.04 7.27 21.91
N ALA A 349 -25.07 8.39 21.19
CA ALA A 349 -24.11 8.70 20.13
C ALA A 349 -22.66 8.75 20.65
N GLU A 350 -22.44 9.29 21.84
CA GLU A 350 -21.09 9.41 22.45
C GLU A 350 -20.67 8.16 23.25
N ILE A 351 -21.62 7.36 23.73
CA ILE A 351 -21.33 6.27 24.66
C ILE A 351 -21.29 4.91 23.99
N LEU A 352 -22.32 4.54 23.21
CA LEU A 352 -22.52 3.15 22.78
C LEU A 352 -21.40 2.60 21.91
N HIS A 353 -20.87 3.39 20.95
CA HIS A 353 -19.78 2.91 20.11
C HIS A 353 -18.50 2.63 20.92
N ARG A 354 -18.16 3.47 21.91
CA ARG A 354 -17.01 3.27 22.79
C ARG A 354 -17.15 2.04 23.66
N LEU A 355 -18.35 1.80 24.20
CA LEU A 355 -18.64 0.62 25.00
C LEU A 355 -18.64 -0.67 24.16
N SER A 356 -19.15 -0.61 22.93
CA SER A 356 -19.08 -1.74 21.98
C SER A 356 -17.63 -2.09 21.62
N ASP A 357 -16.77 -1.09 21.44
CA ASP A 357 -15.34 -1.30 21.22
C ASP A 357 -14.69 -1.97 22.45
N LYS A 358 -15.00 -1.49 23.67
CA LYS A 358 -14.50 -2.10 24.89
C LYS A 358 -14.98 -3.54 25.05
N GLN A 359 -16.25 -3.83 24.73
CA GLN A 359 -16.79 -5.18 24.77
C GLN A 359 -16.01 -6.12 23.84
N ARG A 360 -15.71 -5.69 22.60
CA ARG A 360 -14.91 -6.45 21.64
C ARG A 360 -13.48 -6.67 22.14
N GLN A 361 -12.82 -5.62 22.65
CA GLN A 361 -11.47 -5.69 23.20
C GLN A 361 -11.39 -6.63 24.40
N ILE A 362 -12.38 -6.59 25.28
CA ILE A 362 -12.51 -7.52 26.43
C ILE A 362 -12.71 -8.95 25.93
N SER A 363 -13.54 -9.17 24.90
CA SER A 363 -13.78 -10.51 24.33
C SER A 363 -12.49 -11.14 23.84
N ASN A 364 -11.66 -10.38 23.11
CA ASN A 364 -10.36 -10.84 22.64
C ASN A 364 -9.40 -11.17 23.81
N ALA A 365 -9.34 -10.32 24.82
CA ALA A 365 -8.52 -10.58 26.02
C ALA A 365 -9.01 -11.79 26.83
N LEU A 366 -10.33 -11.99 26.96
CA LEU A 366 -10.93 -13.17 27.60
C LEU A 366 -10.57 -14.47 26.89
N ALA A 367 -10.62 -14.49 25.56
CA ALA A 367 -10.20 -15.65 24.78
C ALA A 367 -8.75 -16.05 25.07
N ILE A 368 -7.85 -15.06 25.14
CA ILE A 368 -6.44 -15.30 25.49
C ILE A 368 -6.32 -15.76 26.97
N ALA A 369 -7.04 -15.13 27.89
CA ALA A 369 -7.00 -15.47 29.32
C ALA A 369 -7.46 -16.92 29.57
N LYS A 370 -8.46 -17.39 28.83
CA LYS A 370 -8.98 -18.77 28.92
C LYS A 370 -8.18 -19.77 28.06
N ASN A 371 -7.17 -19.31 27.35
CA ASN A 371 -6.43 -20.13 26.40
C ASN A 371 -7.33 -20.80 25.34
N ILE A 372 -8.35 -20.08 24.89
CA ILE A 372 -9.16 -20.50 23.74
C ILE A 372 -8.34 -20.34 22.49
N ASN A 373 -7.99 -21.45 21.85
CA ASN A 373 -7.24 -21.45 20.61
C ASN A 373 -8.08 -22.20 19.55
N CYS A 374 -8.24 -21.56 18.42
CA CYS A 374 -8.86 -22.17 17.25
C CYS A 374 -7.96 -21.96 16.05
N ARG A 375 -7.69 -23.05 15.35
CA ARG A 375 -7.01 -23.01 14.04
C ARG A 375 -8.04 -23.32 12.97
N VAL A 376 -8.14 -22.44 11.99
CA VAL A 376 -9.04 -22.59 10.85
C VAL A 376 -8.20 -22.87 9.62
N THR A 377 -8.36 -24.08 9.05
CA THR A 377 -7.62 -24.50 7.85
C THR A 377 -8.58 -24.84 6.73
N LEU A 378 -8.14 -24.61 5.50
CA LEU A 378 -8.87 -24.96 4.28
C LEU A 378 -8.15 -26.07 3.54
N SER A 379 -8.89 -26.97 2.90
CA SER A 379 -8.32 -28.04 2.07
C SER A 379 -7.54 -27.50 0.86
N GLN A 380 -7.90 -26.27 0.43
CA GLN A 380 -7.22 -25.50 -0.62
C GLN A 380 -7.44 -24.01 -0.38
N TYR A 381 -6.48 -23.17 -0.79
CA TYR A 381 -6.53 -21.72 -0.65
C TYR A 381 -6.73 -20.98 -1.99
N GLU A 382 -6.88 -21.74 -3.07
CA GLU A 382 -7.37 -21.29 -4.37
C GLU A 382 -8.54 -22.17 -4.75
N ALA A 383 -9.67 -21.58 -5.12
CA ALA A 383 -10.87 -22.31 -5.55
C ALA A 383 -11.55 -21.54 -6.68
N ARG A 384 -12.46 -22.18 -7.37
CA ARG A 384 -13.17 -21.58 -8.51
C ARG A 384 -14.69 -21.60 -8.30
N PRO A 385 -15.44 -20.75 -9.02
CA PRO A 385 -16.89 -20.77 -9.01
C PRO A 385 -17.42 -22.19 -9.30
N GLY A 386 -18.40 -22.63 -8.50
CA GLY A 386 -18.99 -23.98 -8.58
C GLY A 386 -18.21 -25.08 -7.87
N GLU A 387 -17.00 -24.80 -7.37
CA GLU A 387 -16.22 -25.77 -6.58
C GLU A 387 -16.69 -25.84 -5.13
N SER A 388 -16.26 -26.89 -4.45
CA SER A 388 -16.41 -27.05 -3.00
C SER A 388 -15.06 -27.30 -2.37
N LEU A 389 -14.89 -26.83 -1.14
CA LEU A 389 -13.68 -27.06 -0.33
C LEU A 389 -14.10 -27.45 1.10
N GLU A 390 -13.15 -28.01 1.84
CA GLU A 390 -13.34 -28.33 3.25
C GLU A 390 -12.70 -27.27 4.14
N LEU A 391 -13.45 -26.79 5.15
CA LEU A 391 -12.98 -25.97 6.24
C LEU A 391 -12.93 -26.83 7.49
N THR A 392 -11.77 -26.92 8.12
CA THR A 392 -11.58 -27.63 9.39
C THR A 392 -11.29 -26.65 10.51
N THR A 393 -12.01 -26.80 11.62
CA THR A 393 -11.79 -26.02 12.86
C THR A 393 -11.14 -26.92 13.90
N ASP A 394 -9.90 -26.59 14.26
CA ASP A 394 -9.12 -27.28 15.29
C ASP A 394 -9.22 -26.46 16.58
N LEU A 395 -10.28 -26.73 17.35
CA LEU A 395 -10.65 -25.97 18.53
C LEU A 395 -10.07 -26.62 19.79
N ASN A 396 -9.20 -25.89 20.49
CA ASN A 396 -8.70 -26.30 21.79
C ASN A 396 -9.22 -25.32 22.86
N THR A 397 -10.09 -25.82 23.71
CA THR A 397 -10.78 -25.04 24.76
C THR A 397 -10.74 -25.79 26.09
N PRO A 398 -9.61 -25.72 26.82
CA PRO A 398 -9.55 -26.31 28.12
C PRO A 398 -10.61 -25.65 29.06
N ASP A 399 -11.45 -26.46 29.66
CA ASP A 399 -12.45 -26.05 30.67
C ASP A 399 -13.52 -25.03 30.19
N CYS A 400 -13.80 -24.93 28.87
CA CYS A 400 -14.81 -24.02 28.36
C CYS A 400 -15.66 -24.67 27.25
N ASN A 401 -16.96 -24.49 27.30
CA ASN A 401 -17.87 -24.91 26.24
C ASN A 401 -17.99 -23.81 25.21
N VAL A 402 -17.22 -23.94 24.12
CA VAL A 402 -17.16 -22.96 23.01
C VAL A 402 -17.86 -23.56 21.78
N THR A 403 -18.74 -22.78 21.18
CA THR A 403 -19.32 -23.12 19.86
C THR A 403 -18.60 -22.37 18.75
N ALA A 404 -18.41 -23.03 17.61
CA ALA A 404 -17.81 -22.46 16.42
C ALA A 404 -18.86 -22.37 15.31
N HIS A 405 -19.04 -21.20 14.72
CA HIS A 405 -19.95 -20.94 13.62
C HIS A 405 -19.17 -20.43 12.41
N VAL A 406 -19.31 -21.10 11.27
CA VAL A 406 -18.72 -20.66 10.01
C VAL A 406 -19.55 -19.50 9.47
N LYS A 407 -18.91 -18.36 9.27
CA LYS A 407 -19.47 -17.20 8.57
C LYS A 407 -19.00 -17.21 7.13
N LEU A 408 -19.93 -17.06 6.22
CA LEU A 408 -19.70 -17.16 4.78
C LEU A 408 -20.03 -15.84 4.09
N PRO A 409 -19.43 -15.58 2.90
CA PRO A 409 -19.97 -14.61 1.95
C PRO A 409 -21.41 -14.92 1.58
N ASP A 410 -22.14 -13.92 1.10
CA ASP A 410 -23.51 -14.09 0.66
C ASP A 410 -23.59 -15.17 -0.45
N ARG A 411 -24.70 -15.95 -0.47
CA ARG A 411 -24.96 -17.04 -1.41
C ARG A 411 -24.08 -18.30 -1.28
N TRP A 412 -22.99 -18.26 -0.54
CA TRP A 412 -22.20 -19.47 -0.25
C TRP A 412 -22.97 -20.37 0.71
N THR A 413 -22.73 -21.67 0.63
CA THR A 413 -23.42 -22.65 1.50
C THR A 413 -22.44 -23.49 2.28
N VAL A 414 -22.87 -23.92 3.48
CA VAL A 414 -22.10 -24.79 4.36
C VAL A 414 -22.90 -26.01 4.73
N GLU A 415 -22.28 -27.19 4.58
CA GLU A 415 -22.79 -28.45 5.09
C GLU A 415 -21.82 -28.95 6.16
N LYS A 416 -22.36 -29.24 7.37
CA LYS A 416 -21.55 -29.80 8.45
C LYS A 416 -21.22 -31.25 8.12
N SER A 417 -19.94 -31.58 8.09
CA SER A 417 -19.42 -32.92 7.95
C SER A 417 -19.04 -33.48 9.34
N GLU A 418 -18.42 -34.65 9.39
CA GLU A 418 -17.92 -35.25 10.65
C GLU A 418 -16.64 -34.50 11.14
N ASN A 419 -16.33 -34.64 12.43
CA ASN A 419 -15.04 -34.21 13.02
C ASN A 419 -14.66 -32.72 12.85
N ASN A 420 -15.59 -31.79 13.10
CA ASN A 420 -15.37 -30.33 13.00
C ASN A 420 -14.92 -29.86 11.60
N THR A 421 -15.22 -30.65 10.58
CA THR A 421 -15.03 -30.29 9.17
C THR A 421 -16.37 -29.83 8.57
N HIS A 422 -16.30 -28.83 7.73
CA HIS A 422 -17.45 -28.26 7.04
C HIS A 422 -17.14 -28.23 5.55
N LYS A 423 -18.06 -28.73 4.74
CA LYS A 423 -17.99 -28.58 3.29
C LYS A 423 -18.58 -27.24 2.91
N ILE A 424 -17.77 -26.42 2.28
CA ILE A 424 -18.14 -25.09 1.77
C ILE A 424 -18.34 -25.19 0.27
N SER A 425 -19.46 -24.70 -0.24
CA SER A 425 -19.74 -24.66 -1.68
C SER A 425 -19.80 -23.22 -2.18
N ILE A 426 -19.04 -22.96 -3.23
CA ILE A 426 -18.92 -21.64 -3.88
C ILE A 426 -19.97 -21.57 -5.02
N PRO A 427 -20.76 -20.49 -5.15
CA PRO A 427 -21.68 -20.32 -6.27
C PRO A 427 -20.98 -20.43 -7.63
N SER A 428 -21.68 -20.95 -8.63
CA SER A 428 -21.13 -21.13 -9.98
C SER A 428 -20.91 -19.82 -10.75
N ASP A 429 -21.50 -18.74 -10.27
CA ASP A 429 -21.42 -17.38 -10.82
C ASP A 429 -20.70 -16.41 -9.87
N GLU A 430 -19.85 -16.94 -8.97
CA GLU A 430 -19.04 -16.12 -8.06
C GLU A 430 -17.96 -15.36 -8.83
N GLU A 431 -17.74 -14.11 -8.47
CA GLU A 431 -16.67 -13.32 -9.05
C GLU A 431 -15.30 -13.67 -8.41
N PRO A 432 -14.20 -13.48 -9.13
CA PRO A 432 -12.86 -13.61 -8.55
C PRO A 432 -12.68 -12.69 -7.34
N SER A 433 -11.89 -13.14 -6.36
CA SER A 433 -11.59 -12.35 -5.16
C SER A 433 -11.05 -10.98 -5.53
N ASP A 434 -11.61 -9.96 -4.89
CA ASP A 434 -11.14 -8.58 -5.01
C ASP A 434 -9.76 -8.46 -4.31
N PRO A 435 -8.72 -7.96 -5.01
CA PRO A 435 -7.43 -7.70 -4.38
C PRO A 435 -7.39 -6.41 -3.56
N TYR A 436 -8.45 -5.58 -3.58
CA TYR A 436 -8.52 -4.27 -2.94
C TYR A 436 -9.58 -4.25 -1.81
N PRO A 437 -9.28 -4.82 -0.62
CA PRO A 437 -10.20 -4.74 0.51
C PRO A 437 -10.39 -3.27 0.95
N ASP A 438 -11.62 -2.90 1.31
CA ASP A 438 -11.96 -1.55 1.80
C ASP A 438 -11.29 -1.21 3.13
N THR A 439 -11.10 -2.21 3.97
CA THR A 439 -10.68 -2.03 5.36
C THR A 439 -9.87 -3.22 5.84
N TRP A 440 -9.04 -2.96 6.85
CA TRP A 440 -8.35 -3.99 7.61
C TRP A 440 -8.39 -3.67 9.11
N TYR A 441 -8.57 -4.69 9.94
CA TYR A 441 -8.69 -4.55 11.38
C TYR A 441 -7.77 -5.53 12.13
N PRO A 442 -7.07 -5.08 13.18
CA PRO A 442 -6.17 -5.96 13.94
C PRO A 442 -6.90 -6.87 14.93
N ASP A 443 -8.13 -6.56 15.30
CA ASP A 443 -8.86 -7.16 16.42
C ASP A 443 -10.09 -7.98 16.02
N ARG A 444 -10.28 -8.24 14.73
CA ARG A 444 -11.37 -9.06 14.17
C ARG A 444 -10.94 -9.75 12.88
N ALA A 445 -11.77 -10.67 12.40
CA ALA A 445 -11.54 -11.32 11.09
C ALA A 445 -11.68 -10.32 9.93
N ASN A 446 -10.80 -10.43 8.96
CA ASN A 446 -10.74 -9.63 7.75
C ASN A 446 -11.17 -10.42 6.49
N ALA A 447 -11.12 -11.76 6.54
CA ALA A 447 -11.59 -12.59 5.44
C ALA A 447 -13.12 -12.70 5.44
N PRO A 448 -13.78 -12.64 4.26
CA PRO A 448 -15.21 -12.86 4.14
C PRO A 448 -15.66 -14.25 4.65
N LEU A 449 -14.82 -15.28 4.42
CA LEU A 449 -14.94 -16.61 5.01
C LEU A 449 -14.16 -16.64 6.32
N ASN A 450 -14.84 -16.74 7.46
CA ASN A 450 -14.20 -16.79 8.77
C ASN A 450 -15.03 -17.65 9.75
N VAL A 451 -14.51 -17.84 10.97
CA VAL A 451 -15.17 -18.59 12.03
C VAL A 451 -15.42 -17.69 13.21
N VAL A 452 -16.65 -17.65 13.69
CA VAL A 452 -17.05 -16.97 14.93
C VAL A 452 -17.08 -18.00 16.05
N LEU A 453 -16.32 -17.73 17.11
CA LEU A 453 -16.34 -18.51 18.34
C LEU A 453 -17.21 -17.81 19.35
N GLU A 454 -18.10 -18.57 20.00
CA GLU A 454 -19.03 -18.06 21.01
C GLU A 454 -18.98 -18.91 22.28
N TRP A 455 -18.99 -18.25 23.44
CA TRP A 455 -19.10 -18.89 24.75
C TRP A 455 -19.76 -17.96 25.77
N TYR A 456 -20.13 -18.52 26.91
CA TYR A 456 -20.74 -17.73 27.98
C TYR A 456 -19.76 -17.47 29.13
N GLU A 457 -19.73 -16.22 29.59
CA GLU A 457 -19.14 -15.80 30.86
C GLU A 457 -20.26 -15.38 31.82
N GLY A 458 -20.69 -16.31 32.70
CA GLY A 458 -21.96 -16.17 33.40
C GLY A 458 -23.12 -16.11 32.43
N ASP A 459 -23.90 -15.03 32.46
CA ASP A 459 -25.05 -14.82 31.57
C ASP A 459 -24.70 -14.02 30.30
N HIS A 460 -23.43 -13.63 30.12
CA HIS A 460 -22.98 -12.80 29.01
C HIS A 460 -22.40 -13.66 27.87
N LEU A 461 -22.98 -13.52 26.70
CA LEU A 461 -22.41 -14.10 25.48
C LEU A 461 -21.17 -13.32 25.07
N VAL A 462 -20.06 -14.02 24.89
CA VAL A 462 -18.77 -13.50 24.38
C VAL A 462 -18.53 -14.09 23.02
N SER A 463 -18.07 -13.28 22.07
CA SER A 463 -17.74 -13.75 20.73
C SER A 463 -16.45 -13.12 20.22
N ILE A 464 -15.69 -13.90 19.44
CA ILE A 464 -14.54 -13.45 18.65
C ILE A 464 -14.63 -14.05 17.26
N SER A 465 -13.98 -13.41 16.26
CA SER A 465 -13.90 -13.94 14.91
C SER A 465 -12.45 -14.26 14.53
N ILE A 466 -12.26 -15.34 13.79
CA ILE A 466 -10.93 -15.87 13.42
C ILE A 466 -10.89 -16.16 11.93
N ASP A 467 -9.90 -15.61 11.25
CA ASP A 467 -9.61 -15.91 9.85
C ASP A 467 -9.01 -17.30 9.67
N PRO A 468 -9.16 -17.93 8.49
CA PRO A 468 -8.32 -19.04 8.08
C PRO A 468 -6.81 -18.66 8.14
N GLU A 469 -5.94 -19.68 8.36
CA GLU A 469 -4.48 -19.46 8.44
C GLU A 469 -3.90 -18.73 7.23
N GLU A 470 -4.51 -18.91 6.06
CA GLU A 470 -4.19 -18.21 4.81
C GLU A 470 -5.51 -17.75 4.16
N ARG A 471 -5.47 -16.64 3.43
CA ARG A 471 -6.65 -16.11 2.73
C ARG A 471 -7.04 -17.01 1.57
N LEU A 472 -8.35 -17.32 1.43
CA LEU A 472 -8.90 -18.00 0.27
C LEU A 472 -9.00 -17.03 -0.91
N HIS A 473 -8.52 -17.46 -2.07
CA HIS A 473 -8.66 -16.74 -3.34
C HIS A 473 -9.63 -17.48 -4.26
N VAL A 474 -10.73 -16.83 -4.63
CA VAL A 474 -11.57 -17.30 -5.73
C VAL A 474 -10.92 -16.87 -7.03
N LEU A 475 -10.64 -17.84 -7.90
CA LEU A 475 -10.01 -17.64 -9.21
C LEU A 475 -11.07 -17.57 -10.31
N PRO A 476 -10.75 -17.02 -11.50
CA PRO A 476 -11.71 -16.93 -12.61
C PRO A 476 -12.14 -18.29 -13.14
N THR A 477 -13.40 -18.39 -13.61
CA THR A 477 -13.94 -19.59 -14.27
C THR A 477 -13.15 -19.98 -15.52
N PHE A 478 -12.69 -18.97 -16.30
CA PHE A 478 -11.84 -19.16 -17.46
C PHE A 478 -10.52 -18.42 -17.26
N SER A 479 -9.41 -19.18 -17.25
CA SER A 479 -8.08 -18.57 -17.07
C SER A 479 -6.99 -19.29 -17.86
N ALA A 480 -5.96 -18.53 -18.27
CA ALA A 480 -4.75 -19.06 -18.85
C ALA A 480 -3.56 -18.15 -18.55
N ALA A 481 -2.35 -18.74 -18.52
CA ALA A 481 -1.12 -17.97 -18.48
C ALA A 481 -0.51 -17.91 -19.89
N LEU A 482 -0.14 -16.69 -20.31
CA LEU A 482 0.51 -16.44 -21.59
C LEU A 482 2.03 -16.34 -21.43
N SER A 483 2.78 -16.86 -22.40
CA SER A 483 4.25 -16.73 -22.41
C SER A 483 4.71 -15.26 -22.55
N GLN A 484 3.84 -14.40 -23.07
CA GLN A 484 4.01 -12.95 -23.11
C GLN A 484 2.65 -12.26 -23.28
N THR A 485 2.50 -11.12 -22.63
CA THR A 485 1.31 -10.26 -22.68
C THR A 485 1.55 -9.02 -23.54
N ASP A 486 2.83 -8.68 -23.77
CA ASP A 486 3.24 -7.49 -24.48
C ASP A 486 4.34 -7.83 -25.47
N ALA A 487 4.21 -7.29 -26.68
CA ALA A 487 5.17 -7.47 -27.76
C ALA A 487 5.39 -6.18 -28.54
N VAL A 488 6.54 -6.11 -29.19
CA VAL A 488 6.84 -5.04 -30.16
C VAL A 488 7.05 -5.69 -31.53
N LEU A 489 6.43 -5.12 -32.55
CA LEU A 489 6.65 -5.47 -33.94
C LEU A 489 7.27 -4.30 -34.66
N ASN A 490 8.49 -4.46 -35.19
CA ASN A 490 9.14 -3.46 -36.01
C ASN A 490 8.89 -3.74 -37.51
N LEU A 491 8.20 -2.84 -38.19
CA LEU A 491 7.88 -2.98 -39.63
C LEU A 491 9.12 -2.95 -40.51
N ALA A 492 10.23 -2.34 -40.08
CA ALA A 492 11.49 -2.38 -40.79
C ALA A 492 12.09 -3.79 -40.85
N ASN A 493 11.79 -4.65 -39.90
CA ASN A 493 12.21 -6.05 -39.86
C ASN A 493 11.13 -6.91 -39.21
N PRO A 494 9.95 -7.14 -39.83
CA PRO A 494 8.82 -7.78 -39.26
C PRO A 494 9.09 -9.24 -38.93
N VAL A 495 8.85 -9.63 -37.68
CA VAL A 495 8.92 -11.01 -37.17
C VAL A 495 7.58 -11.44 -36.63
N ASN A 496 7.29 -12.74 -36.78
CA ASN A 496 6.05 -13.27 -36.21
C ASN A 496 6.12 -13.32 -34.68
N ILE A 497 5.04 -12.90 -34.04
CA ILE A 497 4.89 -12.97 -32.59
C ILE A 497 4.38 -14.36 -32.22
N LYS A 498 5.11 -15.06 -31.37
CA LYS A 498 4.77 -16.40 -30.89
C LYS A 498 4.25 -16.31 -29.46
N VAL A 499 3.09 -16.89 -29.19
CA VAL A 499 2.47 -16.92 -27.86
C VAL A 499 2.13 -18.34 -27.53
N SER A 500 2.54 -18.79 -26.34
CA SER A 500 2.19 -20.11 -25.82
C SER A 500 1.30 -19.97 -24.59
N LEU A 501 0.31 -20.83 -24.47
CA LEU A 501 -0.60 -20.86 -23.35
C LEU A 501 -0.22 -21.98 -22.40
N THR A 502 -0.29 -21.71 -21.11
CA THR A 502 -0.12 -22.68 -20.02
C THR A 502 -1.17 -22.43 -18.95
N GLN A 503 -1.28 -23.35 -17.98
CA GLN A 503 -2.24 -23.22 -16.86
C GLN A 503 -3.67 -22.93 -17.32
N ILE A 504 -4.08 -23.54 -18.45
CA ILE A 504 -5.42 -23.37 -19.02
C ILE A 504 -6.46 -23.99 -18.10
N TYR A 505 -7.50 -23.24 -17.80
CA TYR A 505 -8.65 -23.72 -17.06
C TYR A 505 -9.96 -23.17 -17.65
N PRO A 506 -10.97 -24.01 -17.92
CA PRO A 506 -10.95 -25.49 -17.86
C PRO A 506 -9.90 -26.08 -18.80
N LYS A 507 -9.35 -27.26 -18.44
CA LYS A 507 -8.15 -27.84 -19.08
C LYS A 507 -8.33 -28.14 -20.59
N ASP A 508 -9.53 -28.54 -20.97
CA ASP A 508 -9.82 -29.00 -22.34
C ASP A 508 -10.57 -27.94 -23.16
N SER A 509 -10.56 -26.67 -22.72
CA SER A 509 -11.20 -25.57 -23.43
C SER A 509 -10.58 -25.29 -24.79
N ASN A 510 -11.41 -24.96 -25.78
CA ASN A 510 -10.95 -24.46 -27.06
C ASN A 510 -10.40 -23.03 -26.88
N CYS A 511 -9.14 -22.82 -27.23
CA CYS A 511 -8.45 -21.54 -27.11
C CYS A 511 -8.47 -20.80 -28.45
N GLU A 512 -8.83 -19.54 -28.45
CA GLU A 512 -8.76 -18.67 -29.64
C GLU A 512 -8.43 -17.24 -29.26
N PHE A 513 -7.72 -16.52 -30.13
CA PHE A 513 -7.55 -15.07 -30.00
C PHE A 513 -8.60 -14.35 -30.86
N SER A 514 -9.05 -13.18 -30.39
CA SER A 514 -9.93 -12.30 -31.16
C SER A 514 -9.26 -11.94 -32.51
N SER A 515 -10.03 -11.98 -33.59
CA SER A 515 -9.54 -11.58 -34.93
C SER A 515 -9.19 -10.09 -34.94
N MET A 516 -8.13 -9.74 -35.66
CA MET A 516 -7.66 -8.37 -35.79
C MET A 516 -7.35 -8.05 -37.26
N GLN A 517 -7.87 -6.91 -37.74
CA GLN A 517 -7.65 -6.48 -39.11
C GLN A 517 -6.13 -6.26 -39.37
N GLY A 518 -5.63 -6.77 -40.51
CA GLY A 518 -4.22 -6.70 -40.83
C GLY A 518 -3.35 -7.78 -40.18
N TRP A 519 -3.96 -8.80 -39.58
CA TRP A 519 -3.25 -9.90 -38.95
C TRP A 519 -3.79 -11.27 -39.32
N GLU A 520 -2.91 -12.24 -39.49
CA GLU A 520 -3.24 -13.65 -39.62
C GLU A 520 -2.86 -14.38 -38.31
N ILE A 521 -3.79 -15.17 -37.76
CA ILE A 521 -3.59 -15.93 -36.56
C ILE A 521 -3.58 -17.41 -36.94
N SER A 522 -2.48 -18.09 -36.69
CA SER A 522 -2.39 -19.55 -36.84
C SER A 522 -2.15 -20.20 -35.49
N GLN A 523 -2.74 -21.37 -35.29
CA GLN A 523 -2.70 -22.13 -34.05
C GLN A 523 -2.19 -23.55 -34.29
N ASN A 524 -1.36 -24.02 -33.37
CA ASN A 524 -0.96 -25.42 -33.25
C ASN A 524 -0.99 -25.79 -31.77
N ASP A 525 -2.02 -26.53 -31.35
CA ASP A 525 -2.34 -26.82 -29.95
C ASP A 525 -2.43 -25.50 -29.13
N ASN A 526 -1.61 -25.36 -28.10
CA ASN A 526 -1.55 -24.19 -27.23
C ASN A 526 -0.52 -23.13 -27.67
N HIS A 527 -0.03 -23.23 -28.93
CA HIS A 527 0.93 -22.31 -29.51
C HIS A 527 0.29 -21.50 -30.62
N PHE A 528 0.36 -20.19 -30.49
CA PHE A 528 -0.19 -19.22 -31.42
C PHE A 528 0.94 -18.46 -32.11
N LYS A 529 0.69 -18.15 -33.37
CA LYS A 529 1.55 -17.29 -34.19
C LYS A 529 0.69 -16.14 -34.73
N LEU A 530 1.02 -14.93 -34.31
CA LEU A 530 0.42 -13.70 -34.83
C LEU A 530 1.33 -13.18 -35.94
N GLN A 531 0.84 -13.15 -37.15
CA GLN A 531 1.58 -12.77 -38.34
C GLN A 531 1.00 -11.48 -38.93
N PRO A 532 1.81 -10.42 -39.10
CA PRO A 532 1.36 -9.18 -39.72
C PRO A 532 1.13 -9.39 -41.23
N SER A 533 0.06 -8.81 -41.75
CA SER A 533 -0.18 -8.74 -43.20
C SER A 533 0.59 -7.58 -43.82
N THR A 534 0.76 -7.60 -45.12
CA THR A 534 1.34 -6.48 -45.85
C THR A 534 0.47 -5.23 -45.75
N GLY A 535 1.08 -4.08 -45.42
CA GLY A 535 0.38 -2.80 -45.29
C GLY A 535 -0.15 -2.51 -43.88
N LEU A 536 0.30 -3.28 -42.86
CA LEU A 536 0.00 -2.96 -41.46
C LEU A 536 0.58 -1.56 -41.12
N THR A 537 -0.15 -0.79 -40.32
CA THR A 537 0.24 0.55 -39.88
C THR A 537 0.80 0.53 -38.44
N GLU A 538 1.56 1.55 -38.11
CA GLU A 538 2.01 1.77 -36.73
C GLU A 538 0.82 1.97 -35.76
N GLY A 539 0.98 1.56 -34.53
CA GLY A 539 -0.05 1.68 -33.48
C GLY A 539 -0.14 0.48 -32.54
N MET A 540 -1.10 0.52 -31.63
CA MET A 540 -1.36 -0.55 -30.66
C MET A 540 -2.42 -1.49 -31.18
N TYR A 541 -2.16 -2.80 -31.11
CA TYR A 541 -3.10 -3.87 -31.46
C TYR A 541 -3.28 -4.82 -30.28
N THR A 542 -4.50 -5.04 -29.84
CA THR A 542 -4.83 -5.89 -28.68
C THR A 542 -5.55 -7.14 -29.13
N PHE A 543 -4.99 -8.30 -28.82
CA PHE A 543 -5.56 -9.62 -29.08
C PHE A 543 -6.10 -10.20 -27.77
N ASN A 544 -7.41 -10.27 -27.62
CA ASN A 544 -8.02 -10.86 -26.43
C ASN A 544 -8.10 -12.39 -26.57
N LEU A 545 -7.69 -13.09 -25.51
CA LEU A 545 -7.80 -14.55 -25.44
C LEU A 545 -9.21 -14.94 -25.01
N LEU A 546 -9.79 -15.90 -25.72
CA LEU A 546 -11.09 -16.51 -25.43
C LEU A 546 -10.90 -18.01 -25.19
N LEU A 547 -11.55 -18.52 -24.15
CA LEU A 547 -11.68 -19.96 -23.86
C LEU A 547 -13.14 -20.37 -24.02
N ASP A 548 -13.42 -21.30 -24.94
CA ASP A 548 -14.78 -21.68 -25.32
C ASP A 548 -15.68 -20.45 -25.64
N LYS A 549 -15.11 -19.46 -26.32
CA LYS A 549 -15.72 -18.14 -26.67
C LYS A 549 -15.99 -17.22 -25.47
N ASN A 550 -15.56 -17.59 -24.26
CA ASN A 550 -15.70 -16.74 -23.08
C ASN A 550 -14.45 -15.90 -22.87
N PRO A 551 -14.60 -14.65 -22.39
CA PRO A 551 -13.47 -13.82 -21.98
C PRO A 551 -12.61 -14.54 -20.93
N THR A 552 -11.32 -14.54 -21.14
CA THR A 552 -10.35 -15.24 -20.30
C THR A 552 -9.60 -14.26 -19.42
N LYS A 553 -9.25 -14.66 -18.20
CA LYS A 553 -8.40 -13.88 -17.32
C LYS A 553 -7.04 -14.55 -17.13
N SER A 554 -6.00 -13.77 -16.99
CA SER A 554 -4.69 -14.20 -16.46
C SER A 554 -4.61 -13.89 -14.98
N ILE A 555 -3.87 -14.72 -14.23
CA ILE A 555 -3.70 -14.56 -12.80
C ILE A 555 -2.27 -14.11 -12.53
N ASN A 556 -2.11 -12.84 -12.16
CA ASN A 556 -0.82 -12.31 -11.69
C ASN A 556 -0.65 -12.73 -10.23
N ARG A 557 0.33 -13.57 -9.97
CA ARG A 557 0.67 -14.06 -8.62
C ARG A 557 1.91 -13.32 -8.11
N MET A 558 1.75 -12.62 -6.99
CA MET A 558 2.81 -11.94 -6.28
C MET A 558 3.10 -12.73 -4.99
N ASN A 559 4.35 -13.13 -4.79
CA ASN A 559 4.75 -13.93 -3.64
C ASN A 559 6.02 -13.36 -3.02
N TYR A 560 5.87 -12.68 -1.90
CA TYR A 560 6.96 -12.10 -1.13
C TYR A 560 6.89 -12.57 0.32
N SER A 561 8.02 -12.92 0.90
CA SER A 561 8.11 -13.51 2.25
C SER A 561 7.50 -12.64 3.35
N HIS A 562 7.43 -11.32 3.15
CA HIS A 562 6.90 -10.38 4.16
C HIS A 562 5.37 -10.19 4.08
N ILE A 563 4.76 -10.50 2.95
CA ILE A 563 3.30 -10.34 2.75
C ILE A 563 2.57 -11.66 2.47
N GLY A 564 3.29 -12.73 2.11
CA GLY A 564 2.70 -13.98 1.63
C GLY A 564 2.32 -13.91 0.15
N THR A 565 1.26 -14.63 -0.23
CA THR A 565 0.76 -14.67 -1.62
C THR A 565 -0.42 -13.72 -1.80
N ALA A 566 -0.37 -12.93 -2.86
CA ALA A 566 -1.47 -12.10 -3.33
C ALA A 566 -1.71 -12.38 -4.82
N ASN A 567 -2.96 -12.26 -5.27
CA ASN A 567 -3.36 -12.55 -6.64
C ASN A 567 -4.16 -11.36 -7.20
N ARG A 568 -3.90 -11.02 -8.47
CA ARG A 568 -4.76 -10.12 -9.23
C ARG A 568 -5.15 -10.77 -10.54
N CYS A 569 -6.45 -10.74 -10.86
CA CYS A 569 -7.01 -11.28 -12.10
C CYS A 569 -7.15 -10.17 -13.13
N VAL A 570 -6.50 -10.32 -14.29
CA VAL A 570 -6.50 -9.34 -15.39
C VAL A 570 -7.07 -9.96 -16.66
N SER A 571 -7.63 -9.15 -17.56
CA SER A 571 -8.03 -9.62 -18.87
C SER A 571 -6.85 -10.25 -19.60
N SER A 572 -7.05 -11.45 -20.15
CA SER A 572 -6.00 -12.21 -20.79
C SER A 572 -5.91 -11.84 -22.27
N GLY A 573 -4.71 -11.47 -22.71
CA GLY A 573 -4.50 -11.09 -24.11
C GLY A 573 -3.03 -10.71 -24.39
N VAL A 574 -2.79 -10.31 -25.63
CA VAL A 574 -1.50 -9.82 -26.08
C VAL A 574 -1.65 -8.43 -26.68
N ASN A 575 -0.94 -7.47 -26.13
CA ASN A 575 -0.79 -6.14 -26.69
C ASN A 575 0.45 -6.11 -27.60
N VAL A 576 0.29 -5.62 -28.79
CA VAL A 576 1.37 -5.50 -29.78
C VAL A 576 1.52 -4.06 -30.17
N GLN A 577 2.62 -3.44 -29.76
CA GLN A 577 3.03 -2.12 -30.27
C GLN A 577 3.74 -2.29 -31.61
N VAL A 578 3.14 -1.77 -32.65
CA VAL A 578 3.72 -1.75 -34.00
C VAL A 578 4.44 -0.43 -34.22
N VAL A 579 5.71 -0.52 -34.55
CA VAL A 579 6.60 0.63 -34.83
C VAL A 579 7.34 0.44 -36.16
N ASN A 580 7.91 1.51 -36.73
CA ASN A 580 8.74 1.46 -37.90
C ASN A 580 10.04 2.25 -37.65
N VAL A 581 11.04 1.57 -37.08
CA VAL A 581 12.29 2.20 -36.64
C VAL A 581 13.50 1.46 -37.16
N VAL A 582 14.53 2.20 -37.51
CA VAL A 582 15.87 1.67 -37.89
C VAL A 582 16.62 1.36 -36.58
N LEU A 583 17.05 0.12 -36.43
CA LEU A 583 17.77 -0.31 -35.22
C LEU A 583 19.25 0.03 -35.31
N PRO A 584 19.92 0.33 -34.17
CA PRO A 584 21.36 0.50 -34.11
C PRO A 584 22.04 -0.81 -34.50
N GLN A 585 23.19 -0.69 -35.19
CA GLN A 585 24.08 -1.82 -35.40
C GLN A 585 25.07 -1.89 -34.23
N GLY A 586 25.46 -3.09 -33.84
CA GLY A 586 26.42 -3.31 -32.79
C GLY A 586 25.82 -3.92 -31.53
N ARG A 587 26.69 -4.28 -30.60
CA ARG A 587 26.40 -5.01 -29.38
C ARG A 587 26.30 -4.04 -28.20
N ILE A 588 25.20 -4.12 -27.43
CA ILE A 588 24.95 -3.24 -26.31
C ILE A 588 25.05 -4.06 -25.00
N ALA A 589 25.86 -3.58 -24.04
CA ALA A 589 25.80 -4.06 -22.67
C ALA A 589 24.78 -3.26 -21.88
N TYR A 590 23.91 -3.93 -21.13
CA TYR A 590 23.01 -3.30 -20.16
C TYR A 590 23.46 -3.67 -18.74
N ILE A 591 23.66 -2.66 -17.89
CA ILE A 591 23.98 -2.81 -16.48
C ILE A 591 22.85 -2.20 -15.67
N GLY A 592 21.95 -3.04 -15.17
CA GLY A 592 20.76 -2.63 -14.41
C GLY A 592 20.74 -3.19 -13.00
N GLY A 593 19.83 -2.65 -12.18
CA GLY A 593 19.60 -3.07 -10.81
C GLY A 593 18.32 -3.86 -10.61
N GLY A 594 17.59 -4.20 -11.68
CA GLY A 594 16.28 -4.85 -11.60
C GLY A 594 15.10 -3.87 -11.36
N ASN A 595 15.36 -2.55 -11.39
CA ASN A 595 14.35 -1.51 -11.16
C ASN A 595 13.70 -0.99 -12.44
N ASP A 596 14.24 -1.37 -13.61
CA ASP A 596 13.69 -1.07 -14.91
C ASP A 596 13.78 -2.29 -15.83
N ARG A 597 13.11 -2.23 -16.98
CA ARG A 597 13.08 -3.29 -18.00
C ARG A 597 13.58 -2.80 -19.36
N THR A 598 14.48 -1.85 -19.36
CA THR A 598 15.00 -1.25 -20.60
C THR A 598 15.64 -2.29 -21.51
N ASP A 599 16.44 -3.21 -20.96
CA ASP A 599 17.04 -4.32 -21.71
C ASP A 599 15.99 -5.27 -22.32
N PHE A 600 14.92 -5.55 -21.61
CA PHE A 600 13.82 -6.37 -22.10
C PHE A 600 13.15 -5.74 -23.31
N TRP A 601 12.81 -4.44 -23.25
CA TRP A 601 12.13 -3.74 -24.32
C TRP A 601 13.04 -3.54 -25.54
N LEU A 602 14.33 -3.26 -25.34
CA LEU A 602 15.30 -3.19 -26.43
C LEU A 602 15.43 -4.54 -27.16
N ARG A 603 15.50 -5.66 -26.42
CA ARG A 603 15.48 -7.00 -27.04
C ARG A 603 14.18 -7.29 -27.78
N LYS A 604 13.02 -6.87 -27.22
CA LYS A 604 11.72 -7.02 -27.90
C LYS A 604 11.65 -6.22 -29.20
N LEU A 605 12.27 -5.05 -29.22
CA LEU A 605 12.39 -4.24 -30.44
C LEU A 605 13.32 -4.88 -31.50
N GLY A 606 14.20 -5.78 -31.08
CA GLY A 606 15.17 -6.46 -31.96
C GLY A 606 16.63 -5.97 -31.85
N VAL A 607 16.93 -5.20 -30.80
CA VAL A 607 18.29 -4.72 -30.52
C VAL A 607 19.11 -5.84 -29.87
N ASP A 608 20.39 -5.97 -30.24
CA ASP A 608 21.35 -6.93 -29.63
C ASP A 608 21.82 -6.38 -28.26
N VAL A 609 21.18 -6.81 -27.19
CA VAL A 609 21.45 -6.35 -25.81
C VAL A 609 21.79 -7.52 -24.91
N GLU A 610 22.95 -7.46 -24.26
CA GLU A 610 23.35 -8.36 -23.21
C GLU A 610 23.24 -7.72 -21.83
N SER A 611 22.44 -8.34 -20.92
CA SER A 611 22.33 -7.90 -19.54
C SER A 611 23.46 -8.47 -18.70
N LEU A 612 24.28 -7.59 -18.12
CA LEU A 612 25.43 -7.97 -17.31
C LEU A 612 25.02 -8.11 -15.83
N THR A 613 25.27 -9.27 -15.24
CA THR A 613 25.18 -9.45 -13.78
C THR A 613 26.33 -8.72 -13.07
N SER A 614 26.22 -8.48 -11.76
CA SER A 614 27.28 -7.85 -10.97
C SER A 614 28.64 -8.57 -11.10
N GLU A 615 28.63 -9.91 -11.22
CA GLU A 615 29.85 -10.69 -11.43
C GLU A 615 30.41 -10.47 -12.84
N MET A 616 29.56 -10.42 -13.86
CA MET A 616 29.96 -10.14 -15.24
C MET A 616 30.54 -8.72 -15.35
N VAL A 617 29.90 -7.73 -14.71
CA VAL A 617 30.40 -6.33 -14.72
C VAL A 617 31.86 -6.26 -14.25
N GLN A 618 32.24 -7.08 -13.26
CA GLN A 618 33.61 -7.09 -12.73
C GLN A 618 34.64 -7.64 -13.73
N ASN A 619 34.26 -8.63 -14.54
CA ASN A 619 35.19 -9.42 -15.35
C ASN A 619 35.10 -9.18 -16.86
N THR A 620 34.05 -8.48 -17.33
CA THR A 620 33.79 -8.29 -18.76
C THR A 620 34.76 -7.25 -19.36
N GLU A 621 35.27 -7.58 -20.55
CA GLU A 621 36.04 -6.66 -21.37
C GLU A 621 35.09 -5.66 -22.06
N LEU A 622 35.15 -4.38 -21.67
CA LEU A 622 34.23 -3.36 -22.18
C LEU A 622 34.37 -3.12 -23.68
N SER A 623 35.55 -3.40 -24.25
CA SER A 623 35.81 -3.25 -25.69
C SER A 623 35.03 -4.22 -26.60
N GLU A 624 34.34 -5.22 -26.00
CA GLU A 624 33.44 -6.12 -26.73
C GLU A 624 32.10 -5.47 -27.11
N TYR A 625 31.80 -4.28 -26.56
CA TYR A 625 30.55 -3.57 -26.77
C TYR A 625 30.77 -2.24 -27.48
N ASP A 626 29.81 -1.91 -28.35
CA ASP A 626 29.75 -0.60 -29.03
C ASP A 626 29.10 0.46 -28.15
N SER A 627 28.16 0.04 -27.28
CA SER A 627 27.49 0.90 -26.33
C SER A 627 27.30 0.21 -24.99
N ILE A 628 27.35 0.98 -23.92
CA ILE A 628 27.01 0.53 -22.56
C ILE A 628 25.86 1.38 -22.04
N LEU A 629 24.79 0.73 -21.59
CA LEU A 629 23.61 1.36 -21.03
C LEU A 629 23.54 1.07 -19.54
N ILE A 630 23.64 2.11 -18.70
CA ILE A 630 23.48 2.04 -17.25
C ILE A 630 22.02 2.32 -16.90
N GLY A 631 21.35 1.35 -16.30
CA GLY A 631 19.93 1.39 -15.92
C GLY A 631 19.64 2.30 -14.73
N VAL A 632 18.37 2.46 -14.42
CA VAL A 632 17.86 3.30 -13.32
C VAL A 632 18.42 2.82 -11.98
N PHE A 633 19.00 3.73 -11.19
CA PHE A 633 19.60 3.48 -9.86
C PHE A 633 20.77 2.48 -9.85
N ALA A 634 21.34 2.13 -10.99
CA ALA A 634 22.32 1.05 -11.07
C ALA A 634 23.57 1.29 -10.21
N PHE A 635 24.02 2.53 -9.99
CA PHE A 635 25.13 2.83 -9.09
C PHE A 635 24.86 2.47 -7.62
N LYS A 636 23.59 2.45 -7.20
CA LYS A 636 23.17 1.98 -5.86
C LYS A 636 22.99 0.46 -5.82
N THR A 637 22.35 -0.10 -6.83
CA THR A 637 21.88 -1.49 -6.85
C THR A 637 22.93 -2.49 -7.36
N CYS A 638 23.93 -2.00 -8.11
CA CYS A 638 25.09 -2.76 -8.57
C CYS A 638 26.39 -2.12 -8.07
N PRO A 639 26.80 -2.34 -6.79
CA PRO A 639 28.00 -1.71 -6.22
C PRO A 639 29.30 -1.98 -6.99
N THR A 640 29.38 -3.11 -7.69
CA THR A 640 30.52 -3.47 -8.55
C THR A 640 30.76 -2.44 -9.64
N LEU A 641 29.71 -1.76 -10.12
CA LEU A 641 29.80 -0.72 -11.12
C LEU A 641 30.67 0.45 -10.66
N ASN A 642 30.54 0.84 -9.36
CA ASN A 642 31.37 1.92 -8.77
C ASN A 642 32.86 1.59 -8.80
N SER A 643 33.24 0.32 -8.67
CA SER A 643 34.65 -0.11 -8.73
C SER A 643 35.22 -0.08 -10.16
N ARG A 644 34.37 -0.02 -11.18
CA ARG A 644 34.74 -0.01 -12.61
C ARG A 644 34.62 1.37 -13.25
N LEU A 645 34.31 2.44 -12.47
CA LEU A 645 34.15 3.80 -13.02
C LEU A 645 35.34 4.25 -13.86
N LYS A 646 36.56 4.01 -13.37
CA LYS A 646 37.75 4.37 -14.12
C LYS A 646 37.84 3.66 -15.48
N ASP A 647 37.54 2.36 -15.50
CA ASP A 647 37.58 1.58 -16.75
C ASP A 647 36.50 2.04 -17.74
N LEU A 648 35.30 2.39 -17.24
CA LEU A 648 34.22 2.96 -18.04
C LEU A 648 34.63 4.31 -18.63
N HIS A 649 35.26 5.18 -17.83
CA HIS A 649 35.74 6.49 -18.30
C HIS A 649 36.85 6.32 -19.37
N ASP A 650 37.83 5.44 -19.12
CA ASP A 650 38.88 5.15 -20.07
C ASP A 650 38.32 4.58 -21.37
N TRP A 651 37.28 3.72 -21.30
CA TRP A 651 36.58 3.15 -22.45
C TRP A 651 35.83 4.23 -23.26
N VAL A 652 35.14 5.19 -22.61
CA VAL A 652 34.49 6.33 -23.29
C VAL A 652 35.52 7.21 -23.95
N LEU A 653 36.66 7.52 -23.29
CA LEU A 653 37.75 8.30 -23.89
C LEU A 653 38.38 7.61 -25.11
N ALA A 654 38.30 6.28 -25.15
CA ALA A 654 38.72 5.49 -26.32
C ALA A 654 37.67 5.44 -27.45
N GLY A 655 36.52 6.08 -27.30
CA GLY A 655 35.44 6.19 -28.30
C GLY A 655 34.21 5.35 -28.03
N GLY A 656 34.07 4.76 -26.86
CA GLY A 656 32.87 4.02 -26.41
C GLY A 656 31.68 4.94 -26.16
N ASN A 657 30.47 4.45 -26.39
CA ASN A 657 29.23 5.18 -26.18
C ASN A 657 28.55 4.75 -24.87
N LEU A 658 28.53 5.65 -23.87
CA LEU A 658 27.92 5.40 -22.55
C LEU A 658 26.61 6.17 -22.42
N VAL A 659 25.52 5.46 -22.17
CA VAL A 659 24.21 6.03 -21.85
C VAL A 659 23.88 5.72 -20.41
N THR A 660 23.57 6.74 -19.62
CA THR A 660 23.20 6.59 -18.21
C THR A 660 21.77 7.09 -18.02
N LEU A 661 20.88 6.21 -17.56
CA LEU A 661 19.52 6.58 -17.18
C LEU A 661 19.52 7.32 -15.86
N TYR A 662 18.37 7.87 -15.43
CA TYR A 662 18.31 8.74 -14.29
C TYR A 662 18.74 8.06 -12.98
N HIS A 663 19.35 8.86 -12.11
CA HIS A 663 19.75 8.52 -10.74
C HIS A 663 19.30 9.64 -9.79
N ARG A 664 19.20 9.29 -8.51
CA ARG A 664 18.96 10.28 -7.44
C ARG A 664 20.28 10.68 -6.82
N PRO A 665 20.37 11.84 -6.15
CA PRO A 665 21.62 12.29 -5.50
C PRO A 665 22.21 11.29 -4.49
N TRP A 666 21.38 10.43 -3.92
CA TRP A 666 21.77 9.41 -2.92
C TRP A 666 21.94 7.98 -3.46
N ASP A 667 21.95 7.81 -4.78
CA ASP A 667 22.19 6.52 -5.44
C ASP A 667 23.69 6.27 -5.68
N ASN A 668 24.55 6.61 -4.73
CA ASN A 668 26.01 6.60 -4.82
C ASN A 668 26.52 7.50 -5.96
N TRP A 669 25.78 8.58 -6.25
CA TRP A 669 26.19 9.57 -7.25
C TRP A 669 27.12 10.61 -6.64
N ASP A 670 28.36 10.64 -7.11
CA ASP A 670 29.32 11.70 -6.79
C ASP A 670 29.40 12.66 -8.00
N PRO A 671 29.04 13.94 -7.86
CA PRO A 671 29.04 14.91 -8.94
C PRO A 671 30.43 15.09 -9.60
N GLU A 672 31.51 14.85 -8.87
CA GLU A 672 32.88 15.03 -9.35
C GLU A 672 33.47 13.75 -10.00
N ALA A 673 32.88 12.56 -9.73
CA ALA A 673 33.51 11.30 -10.06
C ALA A 673 32.64 10.31 -10.84
N THR A 674 31.29 10.35 -10.69
CA THR A 674 30.42 9.31 -11.28
C THR A 674 30.27 9.48 -12.79
N ALA A 675 30.04 10.69 -13.25
CA ALA A 675 30.03 11.01 -14.69
C ALA A 675 31.47 11.34 -15.17
N LEU A 676 31.69 11.34 -16.48
CA LEU A 676 33.01 11.59 -17.08
C LEU A 676 33.52 13.02 -16.80
N ALA A 677 32.63 13.99 -16.67
CA ALA A 677 32.89 15.34 -16.22
C ALA A 677 31.84 15.73 -15.17
N TYR A 678 32.03 16.85 -14.48
CA TYR A 678 31.15 17.31 -13.43
C TYR A 678 29.67 17.28 -13.84
N LEU A 679 28.85 16.60 -13.05
CA LEU A 679 27.40 16.55 -13.25
C LEU A 679 26.69 16.38 -11.92
N LYS A 680 25.95 17.40 -11.50
CA LYS A 680 25.16 17.40 -10.26
C LYS A 680 23.69 17.14 -10.57
N ILE A 681 23.11 16.11 -9.97
CA ILE A 681 21.68 15.83 -10.00
C ILE A 681 20.96 16.79 -9.05
N GLY A 682 19.84 17.33 -9.50
CA GLY A 682 19.08 18.33 -8.74
C GLY A 682 18.33 17.75 -7.54
N LYS A 683 18.27 18.55 -6.47
CA LYS A 683 17.43 18.29 -5.28
C LYS A 683 16.96 19.61 -4.64
N PRO A 684 15.79 19.64 -3.97
CA PRO A 684 14.85 18.51 -3.82
C PRO A 684 14.23 18.09 -5.14
N SER A 685 13.71 16.85 -5.19
CA SER A 685 13.12 16.27 -6.39
C SER A 685 12.03 17.15 -7.02
N LEU A 686 11.20 17.77 -6.19
CA LEU A 686 10.09 18.64 -6.61
C LEU A 686 10.56 19.78 -7.55
N ARG A 687 11.74 20.36 -7.31
CA ARG A 687 12.28 21.47 -8.13
C ARG A 687 12.90 21.00 -9.46
N TRP A 688 13.25 19.73 -9.56
CA TRP A 688 14.00 19.16 -10.69
C TRP A 688 13.21 18.03 -11.36
N ARG A 689 11.90 18.29 -11.57
CA ARG A 689 11.00 17.40 -12.29
C ARG A 689 9.95 18.18 -13.07
N VAL A 690 9.41 17.54 -14.10
CA VAL A 690 8.26 18.03 -14.87
C VAL A 690 7.15 16.99 -14.75
N THR A 691 6.04 17.37 -14.12
CA THR A 691 4.94 16.46 -13.77
C THR A 691 3.84 16.40 -14.82
N ASP A 692 3.70 17.46 -15.63
CA ASP A 692 2.72 17.48 -16.71
C ASP A 692 3.20 16.58 -17.86
N GLU A 693 2.51 15.45 -18.04
CA GLU A 693 2.77 14.47 -19.10
C GLU A 693 2.57 15.05 -20.51
N SER A 694 1.86 16.16 -20.64
CA SER A 694 1.60 16.85 -21.89
C SER A 694 2.53 18.06 -22.15
N ALA A 695 3.40 18.39 -21.18
CA ALA A 695 4.33 19.52 -21.30
C ALA A 695 5.11 19.49 -22.61
N ASP A 696 5.24 20.66 -23.26
CA ASP A 696 6.01 20.79 -24.51
C ASP A 696 7.48 20.45 -24.28
N VAL A 697 8.05 19.62 -25.17
CA VAL A 697 9.48 19.30 -25.20
C VAL A 697 10.14 20.12 -26.31
N LEU A 698 10.93 21.12 -25.93
CA LEU A 698 11.67 21.95 -26.86
C LEU A 698 13.02 21.31 -27.19
N HIS A 699 13.31 21.14 -28.48
CA HIS A 699 14.61 20.72 -28.94
C HIS A 699 15.56 21.95 -29.04
N LEU A 700 16.53 22.05 -28.12
CA LEU A 700 17.51 23.14 -28.09
C LEU A 700 18.48 23.06 -29.27
N GLU A 701 18.83 21.84 -29.66
CA GLU A 701 19.75 21.53 -30.75
C GLU A 701 19.03 20.70 -31.83
N PRO A 702 18.09 21.29 -32.61
CA PRO A 702 17.23 20.52 -33.53
C PRO A 702 17.99 19.80 -34.65
N ASN A 703 19.22 20.20 -34.92
CA ASN A 703 20.12 19.56 -35.93
C ASN A 703 21.07 18.53 -35.27
N ASN A 704 21.00 18.31 -33.97
CA ASN A 704 21.85 17.34 -33.29
C ASN A 704 21.62 15.94 -33.86
N GLN A 705 22.68 15.17 -34.00
CA GLN A 705 22.65 13.81 -34.53
C GLN A 705 21.75 12.89 -33.70
N LEU A 706 21.74 13.05 -32.39
CA LEU A 706 20.86 12.25 -31.47
C LEU A 706 19.37 12.39 -31.81
N LEU A 707 18.93 13.54 -32.33
CA LEU A 707 17.54 13.79 -32.70
C LEU A 707 17.20 13.42 -34.17
N ASN A 708 18.22 13.07 -35.00
CA ASN A 708 18.02 12.92 -36.42
C ASN A 708 18.56 11.61 -37.01
N THR A 709 19.34 10.81 -36.26
CA THR A 709 20.01 9.61 -36.80
C THR A 709 20.09 8.50 -35.77
N PRO A 710 19.73 7.25 -36.10
CA PRO A 710 19.24 6.77 -37.39
C PRO A 710 17.77 7.11 -37.65
N ASN A 711 17.01 7.47 -36.62
CA ASN A 711 15.61 7.88 -36.69
C ASN A 711 15.48 9.36 -36.35
N LYS A 712 14.50 10.03 -36.95
CA LYS A 712 14.21 11.41 -36.63
C LYS A 712 13.20 11.47 -35.51
N ILE A 713 13.56 12.11 -34.39
CA ILE A 713 12.67 12.39 -33.26
C ILE A 713 11.95 13.71 -33.53
N THR A 714 10.63 13.68 -33.46
CA THR A 714 9.74 14.81 -33.79
C THR A 714 8.84 15.11 -32.55
N LYS A 715 8.03 16.16 -32.64
CA LYS A 715 7.08 16.49 -31.56
C LYS A 715 6.13 15.34 -31.27
N SER A 716 5.67 14.60 -32.25
CA SER A 716 4.75 13.46 -32.08
C SER A 716 5.35 12.27 -31.32
N ASP A 717 6.68 12.18 -31.22
CA ASP A 717 7.34 11.12 -30.43
C ASP A 717 7.21 11.37 -28.91
N TRP A 718 6.83 12.60 -28.52
CA TRP A 718 6.55 12.98 -27.15
C TRP A 718 5.07 12.92 -26.79
N ASP A 719 4.17 12.61 -27.73
CA ASP A 719 2.75 12.47 -27.48
C ASP A 719 2.43 11.16 -26.74
N ASN A 720 1.32 11.15 -26.02
CA ASN A 720 0.86 9.98 -25.22
C ASN A 720 1.90 9.47 -24.21
N TRP A 721 2.70 10.36 -23.67
CA TRP A 721 3.59 10.04 -22.56
C TRP A 721 2.74 9.74 -21.33
N ASP A 722 3.11 8.72 -20.56
CA ASP A 722 2.39 8.33 -19.35
C ASP A 722 3.07 8.91 -18.12
N LYS A 723 2.28 9.47 -17.20
CA LYS A 723 2.70 10.10 -15.95
C LYS A 723 3.54 11.37 -16.19
N GLU A 724 4.72 11.46 -15.56
CA GLU A 724 5.55 12.67 -15.62
C GLU A 724 6.57 12.64 -16.77
N ARG A 725 6.89 13.82 -17.31
CA ARG A 725 7.93 13.97 -18.38
C ARG A 725 9.32 13.55 -17.91
N GLY A 726 9.62 13.74 -16.65
CA GLY A 726 10.87 13.31 -16.09
C GLY A 726 11.13 13.85 -14.69
N LEU A 727 12.14 13.28 -14.05
CA LEU A 727 12.47 13.56 -12.66
C LEU A 727 13.98 13.50 -12.43
N TYR A 728 14.45 14.16 -11.36
CA TYR A 728 15.86 14.25 -11.01
C TYR A 728 16.74 14.76 -12.16
N PHE A 729 16.27 15.80 -12.86
CA PHE A 729 17.07 16.44 -13.91
C PHE A 729 18.37 16.96 -13.34
N ALA A 730 19.41 17.01 -14.20
CA ALA A 730 20.68 17.61 -13.83
C ALA A 730 20.48 19.10 -13.50
N GLU A 731 21.06 19.55 -12.37
CA GLU A 731 21.04 20.94 -11.89
C GLU A 731 22.19 21.75 -12.49
N ARG A 732 23.37 21.12 -12.52
CA ARG A 732 24.62 21.73 -13.01
C ARG A 732 25.48 20.68 -13.67
N TRP A 733 26.18 21.09 -14.71
CA TRP A 733 27.11 20.22 -15.46
C TRP A 733 28.25 21.01 -16.03
N ASP A 734 29.34 20.31 -16.40
CA ASP A 734 30.49 20.86 -17.10
C ASP A 734 30.14 21.33 -18.50
N GLU A 735 30.84 22.33 -19.01
CA GLU A 735 30.61 22.91 -20.37
C GLU A 735 30.83 21.92 -21.51
N THR A 736 31.44 20.76 -21.25
CA THR A 736 31.59 19.67 -22.22
C THR A 736 30.26 18.96 -22.55
N TYR A 737 29.24 19.08 -21.66
CA TYR A 737 27.91 18.58 -21.92
C TYR A 737 27.07 19.59 -22.68
N THR A 738 26.31 19.12 -23.66
CA THR A 738 25.38 19.93 -24.45
C THR A 738 23.95 19.58 -24.12
N PRO A 739 23.15 20.49 -23.54
CA PRO A 739 21.74 20.24 -23.28
C PRO A 739 20.96 20.15 -24.60
N ILE A 740 20.24 19.05 -24.80
CA ILE A 740 19.51 18.75 -26.04
C ILE A 740 18.04 19.16 -25.94
N LEU A 741 17.45 19.01 -24.73
CA LEU A 741 16.02 19.26 -24.47
C LEU A 741 15.82 20.32 -23.41
N GLU A 742 14.71 21.06 -23.53
CA GLU A 742 14.18 21.96 -22.52
C GLU A 742 12.71 21.64 -22.27
N ILE A 743 12.33 21.47 -21.01
CA ILE A 743 10.98 21.08 -20.61
C ILE A 743 10.61 21.85 -19.33
N SER A 744 9.34 22.22 -19.16
CA SER A 744 8.86 22.83 -17.91
C SER A 744 7.38 22.55 -17.69
N ASP A 745 6.97 22.49 -16.42
CA ASP A 745 5.56 22.64 -16.08
C ASP A 745 5.09 24.07 -16.32
N THR A 746 3.79 24.25 -16.47
CA THR A 746 3.17 25.56 -16.73
C THR A 746 3.52 26.53 -15.62
N ASN A 747 4.00 27.72 -15.98
CA ASN A 747 4.44 28.80 -15.06
C ASN A 747 5.70 28.48 -14.22
N GLU A 748 6.46 27.44 -14.56
CA GLU A 748 7.74 27.15 -13.92
C GLU A 748 8.93 27.52 -14.84
N SER A 749 10.11 27.63 -14.23
CA SER A 749 11.34 27.87 -14.97
C SER A 749 11.72 26.66 -15.81
N PRO A 750 12.14 26.83 -17.07
CA PRO A 750 12.55 25.72 -17.93
C PRO A 750 13.74 24.93 -17.38
N LEU A 751 13.65 23.62 -17.44
CA LEU A 751 14.70 22.66 -17.07
C LEU A 751 15.39 22.12 -18.33
N ARG A 752 16.72 22.17 -18.34
CA ARG A 752 17.56 21.76 -19.50
C ARG A 752 18.37 20.50 -19.26
N GLY A 753 18.34 19.97 -18.07
CA GLY A 753 19.11 18.80 -17.67
C GLY A 753 18.43 17.44 -17.91
N ALA A 754 17.44 17.38 -18.79
CA ALA A 754 16.71 16.15 -19.11
C ALA A 754 17.51 15.19 -20.00
N LEU A 755 18.21 15.73 -21.00
CA LEU A 755 19.08 14.99 -21.92
C LEU A 755 20.31 15.88 -22.21
N LEU A 756 21.47 15.34 -21.85
CA LEU A 756 22.76 16.00 -21.95
C LEU A 756 23.71 15.19 -22.83
#